data_95d23b4bd83559fdc6fffdc87b8af858
#
_entry.id   95d23b4bd83559fdc6fffdc87b8af858
#
_cell.length_a   1.000
_cell.length_b   1.000
_cell.length_c   1.000
_cell.angle_alpha   90.00
_cell.angle_beta   90.00
_cell.angle_gamma   90.00
#
_symmetry.space_group_name_H-M   'P 1'
#
loop_
_entity.id
_entity.type
_entity.pdbx_description
1 polymer ?
#
loop_
_entity_poly.entity_id
_entity_poly.type
_entity_poly.pdbx_seq_one_letter_code
_entity_poly.pdbx_strand_id
1 'polypeptide(L)'
;MKTIISSIVIMVLFLCFSLTAQQADFDPGLYKNFLSQNKNLTGSQLLELYPAGTFRKEIKAGWDQALFHRAVDSVYTLSGDEKSLIRQHGFVVSQRLQKQSIGMHLLEIYHADLPVYISSDMILHAFHHSYNEILIMIEKQVLIPKVKELLKILHEYLPVMSGKYAAYPEIQVMLRDVDLYLTVPRKIFDPEVAAVFPSNADPVARYLNLIEAEQPASVNIFSETSRDVDFSQFKVRGHYEGNPDLSAYFKAMIWLGRMEIYLLPPRAVMIAPTFDDIRRQIIDACLIEELSVNTDAKLLYDEIEDMLSFFVGDQDNVTVDDIAALKTRTGIGLASDLIDSLAVVRFQDTLRIQPYAQQRILSQILMNDPMNPDSIVPASAFLLFGQRFVIDSYVTGNVVYDRVKAGKLRMLPSPLDILFSIGNDAAAQLLQSELIEYGYAPQLAGLRYLIDAYGSEFWESTLYNGWLNVIRTLNPPQTRDKLPGFMKTAAWWQKSMNTQLASWTELRHDNLLYAKQSYTGGVTCSYPFAYVEPVPEFFEALGDLCNAAIGRITVTEFPMPGFQEYLLDYLAGFRTTMDTLTVIASKELEQVYLSAEEEGFLHRMLSEERVGCTSIYNGWYPGLYFYNADGFLVSDQLVADYHTAPTDEFGNMIGWVAHAGTGPVDLAILVASRPDGTSMAFAGPVTGLYSYTTTNFTRLTDSEWQEIYLAEALRPDWVNLYSADKNGSALTSGPSLLTAIGREDEKLTVPGRSLLVQNYPNPFNNTTLIRFNLPAGAGQQRVRLTVYDISGRSVIDLLDGMLPAGNYLTRWNGTDKNNRPVASGIYLYRLQAGDEVINGKMQLIR
;
A
#
# COMPACT_ATOMS: atom_id res chain seq x y z
N MET A 1 -30.87 -36.59 -19.88
CA MET A 1 -30.78 -36.88 -18.43
C MET A 1 -29.34 -36.97 -17.89
N LYS A 2 -28.41 -37.73 -18.50
CA LYS A 2 -27.03 -37.81 -18.02
C LYS A 2 -26.29 -36.45 -18.14
N THR A 3 -26.53 -35.71 -19.21
CA THR A 3 -25.90 -34.37 -19.44
C THR A 3 -26.39 -33.29 -18.46
N ILE A 4 -27.66 -33.33 -18.14
CA ILE A 4 -28.27 -32.37 -17.13
C ILE A 4 -27.74 -32.65 -15.71
N ILE A 5 -27.54 -33.92 -15.35
CA ILE A 5 -26.97 -34.30 -14.06
C ILE A 5 -25.49 -33.90 -13.94
N SER A 6 -24.72 -33.98 -15.02
CA SER A 6 -23.31 -33.48 -15.04
C SER A 6 -23.24 -31.97 -14.86
N SER A 7 -24.10 -31.20 -15.55
CA SER A 7 -24.13 -29.73 -15.39
C SER A 7 -24.56 -29.29 -13.99
N ILE A 8 -25.54 -29.96 -13.37
CA ILE A 8 -25.96 -29.66 -11.99
C ILE A 8 -24.88 -30.03 -10.98
N VAL A 9 -24.12 -31.10 -11.17
CA VAL A 9 -23.02 -31.49 -10.28
C VAL A 9 -21.83 -30.52 -10.43
N ILE A 10 -21.54 -30.01 -11.62
CA ILE A 10 -20.51 -28.98 -11.85
C ILE A 10 -20.97 -27.65 -11.25
N MET A 11 -22.22 -27.24 -11.41
CA MET A 11 -22.78 -26.02 -10.82
C MET A 11 -22.83 -26.07 -9.28
N VAL A 12 -23.12 -27.23 -8.68
CA VAL A 12 -23.08 -27.42 -7.20
C VAL A 12 -21.63 -27.45 -6.69
N LEU A 13 -20.66 -27.93 -7.45
CA LEU A 13 -19.23 -27.85 -7.12
C LEU A 13 -18.73 -26.40 -7.22
N PHE A 14 -19.14 -25.63 -8.23
CA PHE A 14 -18.76 -24.20 -8.32
C PHE A 14 -19.43 -23.34 -7.22
N LEU A 15 -20.66 -23.62 -6.83
CA LEU A 15 -21.33 -22.94 -5.67
C LEU A 15 -20.71 -23.30 -4.31
N CYS A 16 -19.97 -24.40 -4.21
CA CYS A 16 -19.20 -24.71 -2.98
C CYS A 16 -17.82 -24.06 -2.95
N PHE A 17 -17.25 -23.65 -4.10
CA PHE A 17 -15.93 -23.03 -4.13
C PHE A 17 -15.94 -21.51 -3.88
N SER A 18 -17.04 -20.81 -4.12
CA SER A 18 -17.16 -19.37 -3.80
C SER A 18 -17.41 -19.06 -2.31
N LEU A 19 -17.55 -20.07 -1.47
CA LEU A 19 -17.80 -19.92 -0.01
C LEU A 19 -16.60 -20.30 0.87
N THR A 20 -15.43 -20.63 0.31
CA THR A 20 -14.30 -21.16 1.09
C THR A 20 -12.94 -20.55 0.74
N ALA A 21 -12.87 -19.30 0.34
CA ALA A 21 -11.61 -18.52 0.47
C ALA A 21 -11.36 -18.15 1.95
N GLN A 22 -11.77 -19.01 2.88
CA GLN A 22 -11.50 -18.89 4.31
C GLN A 22 -10.38 -19.86 4.69
N GLN A 23 -9.25 -19.30 5.06
CA GLN A 23 -8.20 -19.81 5.94
C GLN A 23 -8.38 -21.29 6.35
N ALA A 24 -7.80 -22.23 5.61
CA ALA A 24 -7.89 -23.65 5.96
C ALA A 24 -7.25 -23.99 7.33
N ASP A 25 -6.39 -23.12 7.88
CA ASP A 25 -5.64 -23.30 9.13
C ASP A 25 -5.82 -22.18 10.17
N PHE A 26 -6.67 -21.17 9.94
CA PHE A 26 -6.89 -20.10 10.91
C PHE A 26 -7.80 -20.55 12.06
N ASP A 27 -7.24 -20.62 13.26
CA ASP A 27 -7.98 -20.91 14.50
C ASP A 27 -8.31 -19.59 15.25
N PRO A 28 -9.58 -19.14 15.24
CA PRO A 28 -9.98 -17.94 15.98
C PRO A 28 -9.71 -18.01 17.48
N GLY A 29 -9.64 -19.22 18.07
CA GLY A 29 -9.29 -19.44 19.47
C GLY A 29 -7.82 -19.17 19.75
N LEU A 30 -6.93 -19.65 18.88
CA LEU A 30 -5.49 -19.35 18.94
C LEU A 30 -5.22 -17.87 18.73
N TYR A 31 -5.90 -17.23 17.78
CA TYR A 31 -5.79 -15.78 17.53
C TYR A 31 -6.24 -14.95 18.74
N LYS A 32 -7.39 -15.27 19.36
CA LYS A 32 -7.84 -14.61 20.60
C LYS A 32 -6.86 -14.79 21.75
N ASN A 33 -6.26 -15.98 21.89
CA ASN A 33 -5.23 -16.23 22.88
C ASN A 33 -3.97 -15.41 22.61
N PHE A 34 -3.53 -15.34 21.35
CA PHE A 34 -2.40 -14.50 20.92
C PHE A 34 -2.64 -13.02 21.26
N LEU A 35 -3.80 -12.46 20.91
CA LEU A 35 -4.17 -11.08 21.22
C LEU A 35 -4.20 -10.82 22.73
N SER A 36 -4.74 -11.75 23.51
CA SER A 36 -4.79 -11.65 24.98
C SER A 36 -3.41 -11.67 25.62
N GLN A 37 -2.50 -12.51 25.14
CA GLN A 37 -1.13 -12.60 25.62
C GLN A 37 -0.30 -11.36 25.27
N ASN A 38 -0.54 -10.76 24.10
CA ASN A 38 0.22 -9.66 23.56
C ASN A 38 -0.46 -8.27 23.71
N LYS A 39 -1.56 -8.16 24.47
CA LYS A 39 -2.33 -6.92 24.65
C LYS A 39 -1.54 -5.72 25.21
N ASN A 40 -0.40 -5.95 25.87
CA ASN A 40 0.48 -4.95 26.43
C ASN A 40 1.88 -5.00 25.80
N LEU A 41 2.01 -5.54 24.59
CA LEU A 41 3.28 -5.70 23.88
C LEU A 41 3.93 -4.33 23.68
N THR A 42 5.22 -4.23 24.00
CA THR A 42 6.02 -3.02 23.71
C THR A 42 6.70 -3.14 22.35
N GLY A 43 7.18 -2.01 21.79
CA GLY A 43 7.95 -2.02 20.53
C GLY A 43 9.19 -2.90 20.62
N SER A 44 9.89 -2.94 21.75
CA SER A 44 11.05 -3.83 21.94
C SER A 44 10.65 -5.31 21.94
N GLN A 45 9.54 -5.65 22.59
CA GLN A 45 9.03 -7.03 22.61
C GLN A 45 8.50 -7.44 21.22
N LEU A 46 8.00 -6.50 20.40
CA LEU A 46 7.64 -6.78 19.02
C LEU A 46 8.86 -7.21 18.20
N LEU A 47 10.03 -6.56 18.38
CA LEU A 47 11.27 -6.96 17.72
C LEU A 47 11.80 -8.34 18.21
N GLU A 48 11.50 -8.74 19.43
CA GLU A 48 11.84 -10.08 19.94
C GLU A 48 10.90 -11.13 19.36
N LEU A 49 9.62 -10.79 19.16
CA LEU A 49 8.61 -11.69 18.58
C LEU A 49 8.83 -11.91 17.07
N TYR A 50 9.25 -10.86 16.35
CA TYR A 50 9.53 -10.88 14.91
C TYR A 50 10.97 -10.41 14.64
N PRO A 51 11.99 -11.24 14.85
CA PRO A 51 13.37 -10.84 14.80
C PRO A 51 13.91 -10.80 13.37
N ALA A 52 14.08 -9.61 12.80
CA ALA A 52 14.80 -9.42 11.53
C ALA A 52 16.32 -9.72 11.65
N GLY A 53 16.82 -9.87 12.88
CA GLY A 53 18.23 -9.99 13.17
C GLY A 53 18.99 -8.66 13.01
N THR A 54 20.31 -8.76 12.85
CA THR A 54 21.18 -7.61 12.64
C THR A 54 21.77 -7.65 11.24
N PHE A 55 22.09 -6.47 10.69
CA PHE A 55 22.68 -6.26 9.37
C PHE A 55 24.14 -5.82 9.50
N ARG A 56 24.93 -5.93 8.43
CA ARG A 56 26.24 -5.29 8.41
C ARG A 56 26.08 -3.78 8.31
N LYS A 57 26.84 -3.04 9.11
CA LYS A 57 26.85 -1.57 9.02
C LYS A 57 27.52 -1.13 7.72
N GLU A 58 28.64 -1.79 7.37
CA GLU A 58 29.45 -1.46 6.22
C GLU A 58 30.18 -2.70 5.69
N ILE A 59 30.66 -2.61 4.45
CA ILE A 59 31.55 -3.55 3.81
C ILE A 59 32.76 -2.78 3.26
N LYS A 60 33.81 -3.48 2.87
CA LYS A 60 34.97 -2.87 2.17
C LYS A 60 34.88 -3.19 0.68
N ALA A 61 33.95 -2.54 -0.03
CA ALA A 61 33.78 -2.75 -1.45
C ALA A 61 34.96 -2.17 -2.24
N GLY A 62 35.53 -2.99 -3.14
CA GLY A 62 36.67 -2.64 -3.93
C GLY A 62 36.35 -1.73 -5.11
N TRP A 63 35.75 -0.55 -4.90
CA TRP A 63 35.39 0.37 -5.97
C TRP A 63 36.57 0.69 -6.87
N ASP A 64 37.72 1.07 -6.30
CA ASP A 64 38.90 1.54 -7.05
C ASP A 64 39.58 0.43 -7.87
N GLN A 65 39.23 -0.84 -7.62
CA GLN A 65 39.72 -2.02 -8.35
C GLN A 65 38.64 -2.64 -9.25
N ALA A 66 37.40 -2.21 -9.14
CA ALA A 66 36.29 -2.77 -9.92
C ALA A 66 36.47 -2.48 -11.42
N LEU A 67 36.21 -3.46 -12.25
CA LEU A 67 36.15 -3.25 -13.70
C LEU A 67 35.10 -2.17 -14.01
N PHE A 68 35.28 -1.41 -15.04
CA PHE A 68 34.43 -0.29 -15.50
C PHE A 68 34.25 0.88 -14.52
N HIS A 69 34.81 0.88 -13.29
CA HIS A 69 34.63 2.01 -12.36
C HIS A 69 35.07 3.35 -12.96
N ARG A 70 36.15 3.36 -13.81
CA ARG A 70 36.62 4.58 -14.50
C ARG A 70 35.69 5.03 -15.60
N ALA A 71 35.07 4.08 -16.32
CA ALA A 71 34.08 4.39 -17.34
C ALA A 71 32.84 5.00 -16.72
N VAL A 72 32.29 4.36 -15.68
CA VAL A 72 31.17 4.89 -14.89
C VAL A 72 31.50 6.28 -14.31
N ASP A 73 32.67 6.44 -13.71
CA ASP A 73 33.11 7.73 -13.14
C ASP A 73 33.31 8.82 -14.22
N SER A 74 33.76 8.45 -15.43
CA SER A 74 33.91 9.41 -16.53
C SER A 74 32.57 9.95 -17.06
N VAL A 75 31.53 9.14 -17.04
CA VAL A 75 30.16 9.52 -17.47
C VAL A 75 29.46 10.32 -16.37
N TYR A 76 29.42 9.80 -15.15
CA TYR A 76 28.64 10.38 -14.06
C TYR A 76 29.41 11.37 -13.19
N THR A 77 30.72 11.46 -13.29
CA THR A 77 31.57 12.36 -12.51
C THR A 77 31.26 12.31 -11.01
N LEU A 78 31.36 11.10 -10.42
CA LEU A 78 30.95 10.83 -9.04
C LEU A 78 31.71 11.72 -8.05
N SER A 79 30.98 12.23 -7.06
CA SER A 79 31.57 13.01 -5.97
C SER A 79 32.43 12.13 -5.03
N GLY A 80 33.18 12.79 -4.15
CA GLY A 80 33.94 12.08 -3.10
C GLY A 80 33.04 11.29 -2.15
N ASP A 81 31.86 11.84 -1.81
CA ASP A 81 30.89 11.23 -0.92
C ASP A 81 30.15 10.06 -1.59
N GLU A 82 29.75 10.19 -2.86
CA GLU A 82 29.18 9.08 -3.64
C GLU A 82 30.14 7.89 -3.68
N LYS A 83 31.44 8.14 -4.00
CA LYS A 83 32.46 7.08 -3.96
C LYS A 83 32.68 6.51 -2.56
N SER A 84 32.54 7.32 -1.51
CA SER A 84 32.64 6.87 -0.13
C SER A 84 31.49 5.93 0.23
N LEU A 85 30.25 6.25 -0.14
CA LEU A 85 29.09 5.39 0.05
C LEU A 85 29.25 4.04 -0.69
N ILE A 86 29.75 4.06 -1.93
CA ILE A 86 30.04 2.82 -2.67
C ILE A 86 31.09 1.96 -1.93
N ARG A 87 32.18 2.57 -1.44
CA ARG A 87 33.19 1.81 -0.67
C ARG A 87 32.63 1.26 0.65
N GLN A 88 31.70 1.98 1.27
CA GLN A 88 31.12 1.64 2.57
C GLN A 88 30.01 0.59 2.46
N HIS A 89 29.12 0.74 1.49
CA HIS A 89 27.91 -0.09 1.36
C HIS A 89 27.94 -1.02 0.14
N GLY A 90 28.86 -0.82 -0.79
CA GLY A 90 28.91 -1.51 -2.07
C GLY A 90 28.06 -0.86 -3.15
N PHE A 91 27.31 0.20 -2.80
CA PHE A 91 26.48 0.96 -3.74
C PHE A 91 26.21 2.38 -3.23
N VAL A 92 25.65 3.22 -4.11
CA VAL A 92 25.05 4.53 -3.81
C VAL A 92 23.82 4.73 -4.67
N VAL A 93 22.82 5.44 -4.16
CA VAL A 93 21.69 5.98 -4.93
C VAL A 93 21.84 7.49 -4.98
N SER A 94 21.96 8.06 -6.20
CA SER A 94 22.27 9.47 -6.38
C SER A 94 21.06 10.26 -6.89
N GLN A 95 20.57 11.20 -6.08
CA GLN A 95 19.53 12.15 -6.48
C GLN A 95 20.03 13.19 -7.47
N ARG A 96 21.34 13.45 -7.53
CA ARG A 96 21.96 14.36 -8.50
C ARG A 96 21.84 13.84 -9.93
N LEU A 97 21.75 12.53 -10.08
CA LEU A 97 21.70 11.84 -11.37
C LEU A 97 20.26 11.48 -11.79
N GLN A 98 19.24 12.01 -11.15
CA GLN A 98 17.83 11.73 -11.44
C GLN A 98 17.44 12.00 -12.90
N LYS A 99 16.58 11.15 -13.44
CA LYS A 99 15.93 11.28 -14.75
C LYS A 99 14.41 11.20 -14.60
N GLN A 100 13.69 11.57 -15.65
CA GLN A 100 12.23 11.54 -15.63
C GLN A 100 11.65 10.14 -15.79
N SER A 101 12.41 9.18 -16.33
CA SER A 101 11.93 7.81 -16.52
C SER A 101 13.05 6.77 -16.40
N ILE A 102 12.67 5.51 -16.19
CA ILE A 102 13.55 4.33 -16.22
C ILE A 102 14.32 4.29 -17.55
N GLY A 103 13.63 4.46 -18.67
CA GLY A 103 14.21 4.40 -20.02
C GLY A 103 15.27 5.45 -20.26
N MET A 104 15.11 6.65 -19.72
CA MET A 104 16.13 7.70 -19.88
C MET A 104 17.47 7.30 -19.22
N HIS A 105 17.45 6.58 -18.10
CA HIS A 105 18.66 6.02 -17.51
C HIS A 105 19.20 4.86 -18.33
N LEU A 106 18.37 3.94 -18.74
CA LEU A 106 18.79 2.80 -19.55
C LEU A 106 19.46 3.25 -20.84
N LEU A 107 18.91 4.26 -21.48
CA LEU A 107 19.49 4.81 -22.70
C LEU A 107 20.81 5.54 -22.49
N GLU A 108 20.95 6.28 -21.37
CA GLU A 108 22.25 6.91 -21.05
C GLU A 108 23.32 5.84 -20.79
N ILE A 109 23.01 4.77 -20.04
CA ILE A 109 23.90 3.63 -19.79
C ILE A 109 24.26 2.95 -21.11
N TYR A 110 23.29 2.73 -21.99
CA TYR A 110 23.42 2.15 -23.30
C TYR A 110 24.30 3.01 -24.22
N HIS A 111 24.06 4.33 -24.37
CA HIS A 111 24.83 5.27 -25.17
C HIS A 111 26.28 5.44 -24.68
N ALA A 112 26.50 5.22 -23.39
CA ALA A 112 27.81 5.32 -22.78
C ALA A 112 28.55 3.97 -22.76
N ASP A 113 27.99 2.92 -23.31
CA ASP A 113 28.50 1.54 -23.34
C ASP A 113 28.97 1.08 -21.95
N LEU A 114 28.10 1.28 -20.94
CA LEU A 114 28.33 0.94 -19.54
C LEU A 114 27.65 -0.36 -19.14
N PRO A 115 28.21 -1.12 -18.16
CA PRO A 115 27.53 -2.26 -17.58
C PRO A 115 26.24 -1.85 -16.87
N VAL A 116 25.13 -2.50 -17.22
CA VAL A 116 23.81 -2.20 -16.68
C VAL A 116 23.49 -3.08 -15.45
N TYR A 117 22.89 -2.45 -14.42
CA TYR A 117 22.25 -3.13 -13.32
C TYR A 117 20.75 -3.23 -13.57
N ILE A 118 20.25 -4.46 -13.66
CA ILE A 118 18.82 -4.78 -13.86
C ILE A 118 18.19 -4.95 -12.47
N SER A 119 17.52 -3.89 -12.01
CA SER A 119 16.90 -3.81 -10.68
C SER A 119 15.50 -4.44 -10.66
N SER A 120 15.06 -4.89 -9.49
CA SER A 120 13.66 -5.23 -9.25
C SER A 120 12.71 -4.04 -9.50
N ASP A 121 13.16 -2.81 -9.24
CA ASP A 121 12.43 -1.57 -9.57
C ASP A 121 12.02 -1.49 -11.04
N MET A 122 12.94 -1.81 -11.96
CA MET A 122 12.66 -1.79 -13.40
C MET A 122 11.58 -2.76 -13.81
N ILE A 123 11.59 -3.95 -13.23
CA ILE A 123 10.63 -5.03 -13.55
C ILE A 123 9.26 -4.71 -12.96
N LEU A 124 9.21 -4.22 -11.73
CA LEU A 124 7.96 -3.77 -11.09
C LEU A 124 7.33 -2.62 -11.86
N HIS A 125 8.11 -1.63 -12.30
CA HIS A 125 7.64 -0.53 -13.11
C HIS A 125 7.08 -0.99 -14.48
N ALA A 126 7.72 -1.95 -15.16
CA ALA A 126 7.18 -2.52 -16.39
C ALA A 126 5.87 -3.28 -16.14
N PHE A 127 5.78 -4.00 -15.02
CA PHE A 127 4.56 -4.70 -14.62
C PHE A 127 3.43 -3.73 -14.30
N HIS A 128 3.68 -2.66 -13.51
CA HIS A 128 2.74 -1.59 -13.24
C HIS A 128 2.15 -1.00 -14.53
N HIS A 129 2.99 -0.57 -15.43
CA HIS A 129 2.58 0.00 -16.71
C HIS A 129 1.64 -0.92 -17.49
N SER A 130 1.99 -2.20 -17.56
CA SER A 130 1.21 -3.18 -18.30
C SER A 130 -0.11 -3.51 -17.62
N TYR A 131 -0.11 -3.61 -16.30
CA TYR A 131 -1.32 -3.79 -15.51
C TYR A 131 -2.31 -2.63 -15.74
N ASN A 132 -1.81 -1.40 -15.69
CA ASN A 132 -2.61 -0.18 -15.93
C ASN A 132 -3.20 -0.16 -17.35
N GLU A 133 -2.42 -0.44 -18.39
CA GLU A 133 -2.92 -0.48 -19.78
C GLU A 133 -3.94 -1.60 -20.00
N ILE A 134 -3.75 -2.77 -19.39
CA ILE A 134 -4.71 -3.88 -19.45
C ILE A 134 -6.02 -3.46 -18.75
N LEU A 135 -5.95 -2.82 -17.59
CA LEU A 135 -7.12 -2.35 -16.85
C LEU A 135 -7.91 -1.31 -17.67
N ILE A 136 -7.25 -0.30 -18.24
CA ILE A 136 -7.86 0.70 -19.14
C ILE A 136 -8.61 0.03 -20.31
N MET A 137 -7.99 -0.97 -20.94
CA MET A 137 -8.61 -1.68 -22.07
C MET A 137 -9.85 -2.46 -21.64
N ILE A 138 -9.80 -3.12 -20.48
CA ILE A 138 -10.94 -3.86 -19.92
C ILE A 138 -12.06 -2.91 -19.52
N GLU A 139 -11.75 -1.79 -18.88
CA GLU A 139 -12.74 -0.77 -18.52
C GLU A 139 -13.46 -0.23 -19.75
N LYS A 140 -12.72 0.18 -20.79
CA LYS A 140 -13.30 0.75 -22.01
C LYS A 140 -14.11 -0.27 -22.82
N GLN A 141 -13.62 -1.49 -22.94
CA GLN A 141 -14.18 -2.47 -23.89
C GLN A 141 -15.22 -3.40 -23.24
N VAL A 142 -15.13 -3.62 -21.93
CA VAL A 142 -15.96 -4.59 -21.21
C VAL A 142 -16.83 -3.90 -20.15
N LEU A 143 -16.23 -3.21 -19.18
CA LEU A 143 -16.95 -2.74 -17.98
C LEU A 143 -17.88 -1.57 -18.31
N ILE A 144 -17.41 -0.53 -19.00
CA ILE A 144 -18.25 0.64 -19.34
C ILE A 144 -19.51 0.26 -20.14
N PRO A 145 -19.42 -0.54 -21.25
CA PRO A 145 -20.61 -0.99 -21.95
C PRO A 145 -21.57 -1.80 -21.07
N LYS A 146 -21.04 -2.73 -20.24
CA LYS A 146 -21.88 -3.56 -19.36
C LYS A 146 -22.54 -2.77 -18.25
N VAL A 147 -21.85 -1.83 -17.61
CA VAL A 147 -22.41 -0.95 -16.56
C VAL A 147 -23.49 -0.04 -17.16
N LYS A 148 -23.25 0.55 -18.34
CA LYS A 148 -24.27 1.38 -19.05
C LYS A 148 -25.54 0.57 -19.34
N GLU A 149 -25.42 -0.66 -19.84
CA GLU A 149 -26.57 -1.51 -20.17
C GLU A 149 -27.28 -2.02 -18.91
N LEU A 150 -26.53 -2.45 -17.88
CA LEU A 150 -27.08 -2.83 -16.58
C LEU A 150 -27.97 -1.73 -15.99
N LEU A 151 -27.43 -0.51 -15.87
CA LEU A 151 -28.13 0.62 -15.32
C LEU A 151 -29.36 1.00 -16.16
N LYS A 152 -29.27 0.84 -17.48
CA LYS A 152 -30.39 1.07 -18.39
C LYS A 152 -31.52 0.06 -18.15
N ILE A 153 -31.21 -1.24 -18.10
CA ILE A 153 -32.20 -2.31 -17.86
C ILE A 153 -32.92 -2.10 -16.52
N LEU A 154 -32.17 -1.86 -15.44
CA LEU A 154 -32.74 -1.61 -14.11
C LEU A 154 -33.66 -0.40 -14.10
N HIS A 155 -33.24 0.71 -14.69
CA HIS A 155 -33.99 1.95 -14.71
C HIS A 155 -35.24 1.88 -15.60
N GLU A 156 -35.17 1.26 -16.77
CA GLU A 156 -36.29 1.12 -17.70
C GLU A 156 -37.37 0.14 -17.18
N TYR A 157 -37.06 -0.71 -16.22
CA TYR A 157 -38.02 -1.61 -15.57
C TYR A 157 -38.76 -0.95 -14.39
N LEU A 158 -38.35 0.22 -13.90
CA LEU A 158 -39.00 0.92 -12.77
C LEU A 158 -40.50 1.22 -13.00
N PRO A 159 -41.00 1.59 -14.19
CA PRO A 159 -42.43 1.74 -14.42
C PRO A 159 -43.23 0.45 -14.20
N VAL A 160 -42.64 -0.72 -14.52
CA VAL A 160 -43.25 -2.03 -14.28
C VAL A 160 -43.36 -2.29 -12.76
N MET A 161 -42.27 -1.99 -12.04
CA MET A 161 -42.22 -2.09 -10.58
C MET A 161 -43.22 -1.12 -9.92
N SER A 162 -43.33 0.11 -10.40
CA SER A 162 -44.31 1.06 -9.91
C SER A 162 -45.77 0.57 -10.11
N GLY A 163 -46.07 -0.08 -11.24
CA GLY A 163 -47.32 -0.76 -11.48
C GLY A 163 -47.58 -1.93 -10.54
N LYS A 164 -46.54 -2.79 -10.32
CA LYS A 164 -46.60 -3.92 -9.37
C LYS A 164 -46.96 -3.48 -7.94
N TYR A 165 -46.38 -2.37 -7.50
CA TYR A 165 -46.57 -1.81 -6.16
C TYR A 165 -47.60 -0.66 -6.10
N ALA A 166 -48.48 -0.48 -7.08
CA ALA A 166 -49.45 0.60 -7.12
C ALA A 166 -50.41 0.67 -5.91
N ALA A 167 -50.66 -0.47 -5.26
CA ALA A 167 -51.49 -0.55 -4.07
C ALA A 167 -50.77 -0.11 -2.76
N TYR A 168 -49.47 0.15 -2.81
CA TYR A 168 -48.66 0.45 -1.64
C TYR A 168 -48.01 1.84 -1.77
N PRO A 169 -48.65 2.93 -1.28
CA PRO A 169 -48.15 4.29 -1.39
C PRO A 169 -46.78 4.51 -0.76
N GLU A 170 -46.47 3.78 0.31
CA GLU A 170 -45.13 3.82 0.95
C GLU A 170 -44.05 3.33 -0.02
N ILE A 171 -44.23 2.19 -0.71
CA ILE A 171 -43.31 1.65 -1.68
C ILE A 171 -43.09 2.60 -2.86
N GLN A 172 -44.06 3.42 -3.23
CA GLN A 172 -43.88 4.45 -4.26
C GLN A 172 -42.87 5.52 -3.84
N VAL A 173 -42.66 5.76 -2.54
CA VAL A 173 -41.61 6.64 -2.04
C VAL A 173 -40.25 5.98 -2.28
N MET A 174 -40.09 4.70 -1.89
CA MET A 174 -38.85 3.94 -2.05
C MET A 174 -38.49 3.73 -3.53
N LEU A 175 -39.47 3.53 -4.40
CA LEU A 175 -39.22 3.48 -5.86
C LEU A 175 -38.67 4.80 -6.41
N ARG A 176 -38.98 5.96 -5.82
CA ARG A 176 -38.34 7.23 -6.16
C ARG A 176 -36.91 7.28 -5.66
N ASP A 177 -36.60 6.70 -4.51
CA ASP A 177 -35.22 6.59 -4.02
C ASP A 177 -34.37 5.75 -4.97
N VAL A 178 -34.89 4.59 -5.39
CA VAL A 178 -34.24 3.71 -6.37
C VAL A 178 -34.08 4.41 -7.72
N ASP A 179 -35.09 5.17 -8.20
CA ASP A 179 -34.98 5.98 -9.40
C ASP A 179 -33.88 7.04 -9.27
N LEU A 180 -33.78 7.74 -8.13
CA LEU A 180 -32.70 8.68 -7.87
C LEU A 180 -31.32 7.98 -7.92
N TYR A 181 -31.20 6.82 -7.22
CA TYR A 181 -29.95 6.04 -7.19
C TYR A 181 -29.49 5.61 -8.57
N LEU A 182 -30.40 5.20 -9.46
CA LEU A 182 -30.10 4.73 -10.80
C LEU A 182 -29.96 5.87 -11.82
N THR A 183 -30.71 6.98 -11.66
CA THR A 183 -30.69 8.10 -12.61
C THR A 183 -29.42 8.92 -12.55
N VAL A 184 -28.84 9.13 -11.35
CA VAL A 184 -27.60 9.94 -11.21
C VAL A 184 -26.45 9.34 -12.05
N PRO A 185 -26.03 8.06 -11.89
CA PRO A 185 -24.96 7.50 -12.68
C PRO A 185 -25.31 7.38 -14.17
N ARG A 186 -26.58 7.11 -14.54
CA ARG A 186 -27.01 7.15 -15.94
C ARG A 186 -26.83 8.53 -16.55
N LYS A 187 -27.16 9.59 -15.79
CA LYS A 187 -27.06 10.98 -16.27
C LYS A 187 -25.61 11.47 -16.34
N ILE A 188 -24.70 10.88 -15.55
CA ILE A 188 -23.25 11.07 -15.69
C ILE A 188 -22.75 10.54 -17.04
N PHE A 189 -23.26 9.37 -17.48
CA PHE A 189 -22.91 8.79 -18.78
C PHE A 189 -23.62 9.46 -19.97
N ASP A 190 -24.88 9.90 -19.78
CA ASP A 190 -25.71 10.50 -20.81
C ASP A 190 -26.59 11.59 -20.19
N PRO A 191 -26.24 12.88 -20.38
CA PRO A 191 -26.96 14.02 -19.82
C PRO A 191 -28.45 14.11 -20.24
N GLU A 192 -28.86 13.50 -21.37
CA GLU A 192 -30.23 13.52 -21.85
C GLU A 192 -31.17 12.55 -21.11
N VAL A 193 -30.66 11.65 -20.30
CA VAL A 193 -31.47 10.73 -19.50
C VAL A 193 -32.32 11.52 -18.50
N ALA A 194 -33.61 11.21 -18.44
CA ALA A 194 -34.54 11.77 -17.47
C ALA A 194 -34.87 10.75 -16.39
N ALA A 195 -35.18 11.21 -15.16
CA ALA A 195 -35.72 10.37 -14.12
C ALA A 195 -37.09 9.80 -14.53
N VAL A 196 -37.38 8.57 -14.13
CA VAL A 196 -38.68 7.92 -14.35
C VAL A 196 -39.80 8.68 -13.62
N PHE A 197 -39.48 9.14 -12.40
CA PHE A 197 -40.39 9.99 -11.62
C PHE A 197 -39.98 11.46 -11.77
N PRO A 198 -40.84 12.33 -12.40
CA PRO A 198 -40.50 13.74 -12.60
C PRO A 198 -40.15 14.53 -11.33
N SER A 199 -40.62 14.08 -10.17
CA SER A 199 -40.28 14.66 -8.86
C SER A 199 -38.77 14.53 -8.51
N ASN A 200 -38.04 13.65 -9.18
CA ASN A 200 -36.62 13.45 -8.96
C ASN A 200 -35.72 14.38 -9.81
N ALA A 201 -36.28 15.21 -10.69
CA ALA A 201 -35.49 16.11 -11.52
C ALA A 201 -34.60 17.05 -10.69
N ASP A 202 -35.17 17.73 -9.67
CA ASP A 202 -34.42 18.62 -8.78
C ASP A 202 -33.45 17.88 -7.86
N PRO A 203 -33.83 16.76 -7.16
CA PRO A 203 -32.87 15.94 -6.43
C PRO A 203 -31.69 15.46 -7.27
N VAL A 204 -31.92 14.93 -8.46
CA VAL A 204 -30.82 14.50 -9.37
C VAL A 204 -29.90 15.66 -9.71
N ALA A 205 -30.42 16.82 -10.10
CA ALA A 205 -29.63 18.01 -10.39
C ALA A 205 -28.81 18.46 -9.16
N ARG A 206 -29.39 18.40 -7.95
CA ARG A 206 -28.69 18.71 -6.70
C ARG A 206 -27.47 17.79 -6.50
N TYR A 207 -27.63 16.47 -6.63
CA TYR A 207 -26.51 15.55 -6.43
C TYR A 207 -25.44 15.67 -7.50
N LEU A 208 -25.78 15.91 -8.75
CA LEU A 208 -24.81 16.20 -9.80
C LEU A 208 -23.98 17.46 -9.49
N ASN A 209 -24.61 18.52 -8.95
CA ASN A 209 -23.88 19.71 -8.52
C ASN A 209 -22.93 19.44 -7.33
N LEU A 210 -23.30 18.56 -6.38
CA LEU A 210 -22.42 18.15 -5.28
C LEU A 210 -21.24 17.32 -5.77
N ILE A 211 -21.46 16.45 -6.75
CA ILE A 211 -20.40 15.67 -7.43
C ILE A 211 -19.39 16.61 -8.10
N GLU A 212 -19.87 17.64 -8.82
CA GLU A 212 -18.99 18.61 -9.47
C GLU A 212 -18.31 19.59 -8.47
N ALA A 213 -18.88 19.78 -7.28
CA ALA A 213 -18.29 20.65 -6.26
C ALA A 213 -17.10 19.97 -5.53
N GLU A 214 -17.01 18.64 -5.54
CA GLU A 214 -15.92 17.84 -4.97
C GLU A 214 -15.55 18.19 -3.51
N GLN A 215 -16.57 18.53 -2.69
CA GLN A 215 -16.39 18.91 -1.28
C GLN A 215 -17.34 18.11 -0.38
N PRO A 216 -16.92 17.74 0.85
CA PRO A 216 -17.80 17.10 1.82
C PRO A 216 -19.10 17.90 2.02
N ALA A 217 -20.22 17.21 2.10
CA ALA A 217 -21.52 17.83 2.29
C ALA A 217 -22.45 16.98 3.15
N SER A 218 -23.32 17.67 3.93
CA SER A 218 -24.39 17.01 4.69
C SER A 218 -25.63 16.89 3.82
N VAL A 219 -26.15 15.67 3.64
CA VAL A 219 -27.25 15.36 2.72
C VAL A 219 -28.29 14.46 3.31
N ASN A 220 -29.53 14.64 2.88
CA ASN A 220 -30.64 13.73 3.12
C ASN A 220 -30.79 12.80 1.90
N ILE A 221 -30.20 11.63 1.94
CA ILE A 221 -30.29 10.65 0.86
C ILE A 221 -30.89 9.35 1.39
N PHE A 222 -31.99 8.90 0.76
CA PHE A 222 -32.78 7.72 1.16
C PHE A 222 -33.30 7.80 2.60
N SER A 223 -33.37 8.99 3.20
CA SER A 223 -33.64 9.21 4.61
C SER A 223 -34.12 10.64 4.85
N GLU A 224 -34.94 10.86 5.90
CA GLU A 224 -35.25 12.20 6.40
C GLU A 224 -34.11 12.73 7.29
N THR A 225 -33.31 11.85 7.85
CA THR A 225 -32.12 12.18 8.64
C THR A 225 -30.93 12.48 7.72
N SER A 226 -30.24 13.61 7.97
CA SER A 226 -29.04 13.97 7.20
C SER A 226 -27.82 13.15 7.63
N ARG A 227 -26.89 12.95 6.71
CA ARG A 227 -25.56 12.37 6.94
C ARG A 227 -24.49 13.08 6.13
N ASP A 228 -23.25 13.04 6.65
CA ASP A 228 -22.10 13.62 5.97
C ASP A 228 -21.53 12.64 4.94
N VAL A 229 -21.30 13.15 3.71
CA VAL A 229 -20.75 12.39 2.57
C VAL A 229 -19.54 13.13 2.03
N ASP A 230 -18.45 12.40 1.80
CA ASP A 230 -17.23 12.93 1.22
C ASP A 230 -17.31 12.97 -0.32
N PHE A 231 -17.83 14.06 -0.89
CA PHE A 231 -17.87 14.24 -2.33
C PHE A 231 -16.49 14.55 -2.96
N SER A 232 -15.42 14.76 -2.16
CA SER A 232 -14.07 14.90 -2.71
C SER A 232 -13.57 13.61 -3.40
N GLN A 233 -14.19 12.48 -3.08
CA GLN A 233 -13.92 11.19 -3.74
C GLN A 233 -14.28 11.18 -5.23
N PHE A 234 -15.18 12.08 -5.68
CA PHE A 234 -15.59 12.19 -7.08
C PHE A 234 -14.58 12.95 -7.94
N LYS A 235 -13.54 13.55 -7.35
CA LYS A 235 -12.43 14.15 -8.09
C LYS A 235 -11.79 13.10 -8.96
N VAL A 236 -11.92 13.29 -10.28
CA VAL A 236 -11.34 12.39 -11.28
C VAL A 236 -9.82 12.48 -11.20
N ARG A 237 -9.14 11.36 -11.19
CA ARG A 237 -7.70 11.24 -11.02
C ARG A 237 -7.18 10.13 -11.92
N GLY A 238 -5.88 10.20 -12.30
CA GLY A 238 -5.12 9.27 -13.05
C GLY A 238 -5.62 8.90 -14.43
N HIS A 239 -5.57 7.61 -14.84
CA HIS A 239 -5.96 7.22 -16.19
C HIS A 239 -7.41 7.57 -16.54
N TYR A 240 -8.20 7.95 -15.55
CA TYR A 240 -9.54 8.49 -15.76
C TYR A 240 -9.52 9.97 -16.19
N GLU A 241 -8.39 10.70 -15.97
CA GLU A 241 -8.25 12.09 -16.42
C GLU A 241 -8.13 12.17 -17.95
N GLY A 242 -8.62 13.26 -18.51
CA GLY A 242 -8.48 13.55 -19.94
C GLY A 242 -9.26 12.64 -20.90
N ASN A 243 -9.94 11.61 -20.41
CA ASN A 243 -10.81 10.75 -21.22
C ASN A 243 -12.26 10.84 -20.74
N PRO A 244 -13.19 11.41 -21.52
CA PRO A 244 -14.57 11.63 -21.08
C PRO A 244 -15.32 10.38 -20.66
N ASP A 245 -15.12 9.23 -21.36
CA ASP A 245 -15.81 7.97 -21.03
C ASP A 245 -15.28 7.38 -19.70
N LEU A 246 -13.96 7.40 -19.49
CA LEU A 246 -13.35 6.96 -18.24
C LEU A 246 -13.69 7.88 -17.08
N SER A 247 -13.70 9.21 -17.30
CA SER A 247 -14.11 10.19 -16.27
C SER A 247 -15.57 9.99 -15.84
N ALA A 248 -16.46 9.73 -16.80
CA ALA A 248 -17.86 9.43 -16.50
C ALA A 248 -18.00 8.09 -15.76
N TYR A 249 -17.26 7.08 -16.18
CA TYR A 249 -17.21 5.76 -15.52
C TYR A 249 -16.70 5.90 -14.08
N PHE A 250 -15.62 6.63 -13.85
CA PHE A 250 -15.10 6.91 -12.51
C PHE A 250 -16.17 7.50 -11.60
N LYS A 251 -16.78 8.62 -11.99
CA LYS A 251 -17.84 9.28 -11.20
C LYS A 251 -19.06 8.37 -10.97
N ALA A 252 -19.48 7.60 -11.99
CA ALA A 252 -20.59 6.66 -11.87
C ALA A 252 -20.27 5.53 -10.90
N MET A 253 -19.06 4.94 -10.95
CA MET A 253 -18.64 3.87 -10.04
C MET A 253 -18.43 4.38 -8.61
N ILE A 254 -17.90 5.59 -8.42
CA ILE A 254 -17.85 6.22 -7.08
C ILE A 254 -19.27 6.42 -6.52
N TRP A 255 -20.25 6.83 -7.34
CA TRP A 255 -21.64 6.92 -6.90
C TRP A 255 -22.18 5.56 -6.44
N LEU A 256 -22.03 4.53 -7.26
CA LEU A 256 -22.53 3.18 -6.98
C LEU A 256 -21.78 2.49 -5.82
N GLY A 257 -20.54 2.91 -5.56
CA GLY A 257 -19.68 2.36 -4.51
C GLY A 257 -19.63 3.15 -3.20
N ARG A 258 -20.27 4.33 -3.13
CA ARG A 258 -20.22 5.22 -1.96
C ARG A 258 -21.57 5.77 -1.49
N MET A 259 -22.62 5.72 -2.32
CA MET A 259 -23.95 6.13 -1.89
C MET A 259 -24.64 4.97 -1.18
N GLU A 260 -24.25 4.77 0.06
CA GLU A 260 -24.64 3.65 0.90
C GLU A 260 -26.13 3.64 1.22
N ILE A 261 -26.76 2.47 1.11
CA ILE A 261 -28.13 2.18 1.53
C ILE A 261 -28.05 1.42 2.87
N TYR A 262 -28.37 2.07 3.98
CA TYR A 262 -28.15 1.52 5.32
C TYR A 262 -29.16 0.43 5.68
N LEU A 263 -28.66 -0.73 6.07
CA LEU A 263 -29.45 -1.87 6.56
C LEU A 263 -29.40 -1.98 8.09
N LEU A 264 -28.28 -1.59 8.70
CA LEU A 264 -28.14 -1.34 10.14
C LEU A 264 -27.52 0.04 10.33
N PRO A 265 -28.03 0.82 11.32
CA PRO A 265 -27.54 2.17 11.54
C PRO A 265 -26.10 2.16 12.06
N PRO A 266 -25.28 3.16 11.70
CA PRO A 266 -23.99 3.38 12.32
C PRO A 266 -24.14 3.81 13.79
N ARG A 267 -23.10 3.58 14.60
CA ARG A 267 -22.95 4.18 15.93
C ARG A 267 -21.92 5.29 15.89
N ALA A 268 -22.02 6.22 16.81
CA ALA A 268 -21.15 7.42 16.88
C ALA A 268 -21.46 8.45 15.79
N VAL A 269 -22.72 8.75 15.59
CA VAL A 269 -23.18 9.89 14.80
C VAL A 269 -23.93 10.87 15.71
N MET A 270 -23.80 12.18 15.44
CA MET A 270 -24.48 13.21 16.23
C MET A 270 -26.02 13.10 16.09
N ILE A 271 -26.50 12.69 14.91
CA ILE A 271 -27.91 12.46 14.61
C ILE A 271 -28.01 11.06 14.02
N ALA A 272 -28.54 10.13 14.80
CA ALA A 272 -28.75 8.74 14.35
C ALA A 272 -29.99 8.66 13.43
N PRO A 273 -29.94 7.89 12.33
CA PRO A 273 -31.12 7.62 11.51
C PRO A 273 -32.18 6.88 12.33
N THR A 274 -33.45 7.22 12.06
CA THR A 274 -34.59 6.61 12.74
C THR A 274 -34.83 5.18 12.27
N PHE A 275 -35.67 4.42 12.99
CA PHE A 275 -36.09 3.09 12.54
C PHE A 275 -36.77 3.15 11.17
N ASP A 276 -37.56 4.17 10.92
CA ASP A 276 -38.29 4.35 9.65
C ASP A 276 -37.34 4.73 8.50
N ASP A 277 -36.29 5.52 8.78
CA ASP A 277 -35.21 5.77 7.80
C ASP A 277 -34.50 4.48 7.38
N ILE A 278 -34.20 3.59 8.34
CA ILE A 278 -33.54 2.30 8.06
C ILE A 278 -34.52 1.35 7.35
N ARG A 279 -35.77 1.29 7.79
CA ARG A 279 -36.84 0.48 7.10
C ARG A 279 -36.95 0.89 5.63
N ARG A 280 -37.02 2.19 5.35
CA ARG A 280 -37.06 2.76 3.99
C ARG A 280 -35.86 2.21 3.16
N GLN A 281 -34.67 2.32 3.66
CA GLN A 281 -33.44 1.87 2.98
C GLN A 281 -33.34 0.34 2.81
N ILE A 282 -33.84 -0.46 3.77
CA ILE A 282 -33.93 -1.92 3.59
C ILE A 282 -34.88 -2.26 2.43
N ILE A 283 -35.99 -1.52 2.31
CA ILE A 283 -36.94 -1.69 1.19
C ILE A 283 -36.27 -1.29 -0.13
N ASP A 284 -35.50 -0.19 -0.17
CA ASP A 284 -34.76 0.24 -1.37
C ASP A 284 -33.82 -0.84 -1.86
N ALA A 285 -33.01 -1.44 -0.96
CA ALA A 285 -32.11 -2.55 -1.28
C ALA A 285 -32.87 -3.78 -1.83
N CYS A 286 -34.00 -4.14 -1.21
CA CYS A 286 -34.83 -5.23 -1.69
C CYS A 286 -35.47 -4.94 -3.06
N LEU A 287 -35.84 -3.69 -3.34
CA LEU A 287 -36.34 -3.28 -4.66
C LEU A 287 -35.27 -3.37 -5.73
N ILE A 288 -34.01 -2.99 -5.44
CA ILE A 288 -32.90 -3.13 -6.37
C ILE A 288 -32.62 -4.61 -6.65
N GLU A 289 -32.65 -5.47 -5.63
CA GLU A 289 -32.53 -6.91 -5.80
C GLU A 289 -33.68 -7.45 -6.67
N GLU A 290 -34.93 -7.05 -6.43
CA GLU A 290 -36.06 -7.46 -7.26
C GLU A 290 -35.95 -6.99 -8.71
N LEU A 291 -35.45 -5.78 -8.96
CA LEU A 291 -35.17 -5.28 -10.31
C LEU A 291 -34.12 -6.18 -10.99
N SER A 292 -33.05 -6.50 -10.28
CA SER A 292 -31.96 -7.32 -10.81
C SER A 292 -32.40 -8.73 -11.19
N VAL A 293 -33.14 -9.40 -10.29
CA VAL A 293 -33.60 -10.78 -10.47
C VAL A 293 -34.74 -10.92 -11.48
N ASN A 294 -35.59 -9.90 -11.63
CA ASN A 294 -36.70 -9.93 -12.59
C ASN A 294 -36.33 -9.49 -14.00
N THR A 295 -35.06 -9.20 -14.27
CA THR A 295 -34.55 -8.76 -15.56
C THR A 295 -33.26 -9.49 -15.91
N ASP A 296 -32.70 -9.26 -17.10
CA ASP A 296 -31.40 -9.79 -17.48
C ASP A 296 -30.23 -9.03 -16.81
N ALA A 297 -30.54 -8.04 -15.96
CA ALA A 297 -29.55 -7.22 -15.25
C ALA A 297 -28.67 -8.05 -14.29
N LYS A 298 -29.24 -9.12 -13.67
CA LYS A 298 -28.47 -10.00 -12.77
C LYS A 298 -27.29 -10.67 -13.47
N LEU A 299 -27.47 -11.11 -14.72
CA LEU A 299 -26.38 -11.71 -15.49
C LEU A 299 -25.24 -10.72 -15.74
N LEU A 300 -25.60 -9.50 -16.15
CA LEU A 300 -24.59 -8.44 -16.37
C LEU A 300 -23.90 -8.04 -15.04
N TYR A 301 -24.65 -7.98 -13.94
CA TYR A 301 -24.09 -7.73 -12.62
C TYR A 301 -23.04 -8.79 -12.25
N ASP A 302 -23.35 -10.08 -12.43
CA ASP A 302 -22.44 -11.19 -12.12
C ASP A 302 -21.16 -11.14 -13.00
N GLU A 303 -21.28 -10.83 -14.28
CA GLU A 303 -20.15 -10.70 -15.18
C GLU A 303 -19.21 -9.53 -14.81
N ILE A 304 -19.78 -8.40 -14.37
CA ILE A 304 -19.03 -7.24 -13.88
C ILE A 304 -18.33 -7.59 -12.56
N GLU A 305 -19.06 -8.19 -11.60
CA GLU A 305 -18.53 -8.58 -10.30
C GLU A 305 -17.38 -9.59 -10.41
N ASP A 306 -17.56 -10.57 -11.27
CA ASP A 306 -16.55 -11.62 -11.52
C ASP A 306 -15.23 -11.01 -12.03
N MET A 307 -15.32 -10.03 -12.94
CA MET A 307 -14.17 -9.30 -13.45
C MET A 307 -13.50 -8.45 -12.36
N LEU A 308 -14.27 -7.65 -11.63
CA LEU A 308 -13.74 -6.77 -10.59
C LEU A 308 -13.18 -7.54 -9.40
N SER A 309 -13.79 -8.68 -9.02
CA SER A 309 -13.26 -9.56 -7.98
C SER A 309 -11.93 -10.16 -8.37
N PHE A 310 -11.73 -10.53 -9.63
CA PHE A 310 -10.45 -11.03 -10.13
C PHE A 310 -9.33 -9.99 -10.07
N PHE A 311 -9.62 -8.72 -10.43
CA PHE A 311 -8.62 -7.66 -10.40
C PHE A 311 -8.26 -7.24 -8.97
N VAL A 312 -9.27 -6.99 -8.12
CA VAL A 312 -9.07 -6.31 -6.84
C VAL A 312 -9.57 -7.08 -5.63
N GLY A 313 -10.65 -7.87 -5.78
CA GLY A 313 -11.26 -8.64 -4.70
C GLY A 313 -12.73 -8.36 -4.48
N ASP A 314 -13.29 -9.00 -3.44
CA ASP A 314 -14.71 -8.95 -3.14
C ASP A 314 -15.12 -7.60 -2.52
N GLN A 315 -16.39 -7.23 -2.71
CA GLN A 315 -17.00 -6.06 -2.09
C GLN A 315 -16.95 -6.13 -0.55
N ASP A 316 -16.70 -4.99 0.12
CA ASP A 316 -16.71 -4.88 1.58
C ASP A 316 -18.04 -4.34 2.13
N ASN A 317 -19.15 -4.80 1.57
CA ASN A 317 -20.52 -4.41 1.92
C ASN A 317 -21.51 -5.57 1.64
N VAL A 318 -22.79 -5.35 1.94
CA VAL A 318 -23.88 -6.28 1.59
C VAL A 318 -24.18 -6.16 0.08
N THR A 319 -24.20 -7.29 -0.62
CA THR A 319 -24.38 -7.39 -2.09
C THR A 319 -25.83 -7.73 -2.47
N VAL A 320 -26.11 -7.75 -3.79
CA VAL A 320 -27.41 -8.20 -4.34
C VAL A 320 -27.73 -9.65 -3.91
N ASP A 321 -26.74 -10.54 -3.95
CA ASP A 321 -26.89 -11.95 -3.56
C ASP A 321 -27.12 -12.12 -2.05
N ASP A 322 -26.47 -11.28 -1.23
CA ASP A 322 -26.71 -11.27 0.21
C ASP A 322 -28.14 -10.85 0.56
N ILE A 323 -28.69 -9.84 -0.15
CA ILE A 323 -30.10 -9.44 0.01
C ILE A 323 -31.03 -10.60 -0.35
N ALA A 324 -30.80 -11.27 -1.49
CA ALA A 324 -31.59 -12.42 -1.90
C ALA A 324 -31.54 -13.56 -0.85
N ALA A 325 -30.35 -13.84 -0.31
CA ALA A 325 -30.16 -14.83 0.74
C ALA A 325 -30.87 -14.42 2.05
N LEU A 326 -30.80 -13.15 2.46
CA LEU A 326 -31.50 -12.62 3.65
C LEU A 326 -33.01 -12.69 3.49
N LYS A 327 -33.57 -12.31 2.34
CA LYS A 327 -35.01 -12.45 2.03
C LYS A 327 -35.44 -13.90 2.19
N THR A 328 -34.69 -14.83 1.61
CA THR A 328 -34.97 -16.28 1.72
C THR A 328 -34.95 -16.76 3.16
N ARG A 329 -33.93 -16.42 3.96
CA ARG A 329 -33.77 -16.84 5.37
C ARG A 329 -34.84 -16.25 6.29
N THR A 330 -35.33 -15.05 5.97
CA THR A 330 -36.34 -14.35 6.79
C THR A 330 -37.79 -14.58 6.33
N GLY A 331 -37.96 -15.28 5.20
CA GLY A 331 -39.29 -15.56 4.61
C GLY A 331 -39.95 -14.32 3.99
N ILE A 332 -39.16 -13.34 3.55
CA ILE A 332 -39.58 -12.15 2.84
C ILE A 332 -39.67 -12.49 1.34
N GLY A 333 -40.87 -12.45 0.77
CA GLY A 333 -41.14 -12.74 -0.63
C GLY A 333 -41.04 -11.48 -1.50
N LEU A 334 -41.62 -10.38 -1.01
CA LEU A 334 -41.68 -9.10 -1.72
C LEU A 334 -41.21 -7.95 -0.82
N ALA A 335 -40.74 -6.87 -1.44
CA ALA A 335 -40.35 -5.66 -0.70
C ALA A 335 -41.48 -5.07 0.14
N SER A 336 -42.75 -5.25 -0.27
CA SER A 336 -43.94 -4.84 0.51
C SER A 336 -44.12 -5.59 1.84
N ASP A 337 -43.53 -6.76 2.02
CA ASP A 337 -43.60 -7.51 3.29
C ASP A 337 -42.86 -6.75 4.41
N LEU A 338 -41.91 -5.89 4.07
CA LEU A 338 -41.14 -5.03 4.97
C LEU A 338 -41.87 -3.76 5.43
N ILE A 339 -43.11 -3.52 4.98
CA ILE A 339 -44.00 -2.54 5.59
C ILE A 339 -44.34 -2.96 7.04
N ASP A 340 -44.39 -4.27 7.30
CA ASP A 340 -44.48 -4.80 8.66
C ASP A 340 -43.16 -4.62 9.43
N SER A 341 -43.19 -3.82 10.49
CA SER A 341 -42.01 -3.54 11.35
C SER A 341 -41.41 -4.81 11.97
N LEU A 342 -42.20 -5.87 12.20
CA LEU A 342 -41.67 -7.15 12.72
C LEU A 342 -40.84 -7.88 11.65
N ALA A 343 -41.19 -7.76 10.38
CA ALA A 343 -40.38 -8.31 9.29
C ALA A 343 -39.05 -7.59 9.18
N VAL A 344 -39.01 -6.26 9.34
CA VAL A 344 -37.78 -5.45 9.37
C VAL A 344 -36.88 -5.87 10.54
N VAL A 345 -37.42 -6.02 11.76
CA VAL A 345 -36.63 -6.47 12.92
C VAL A 345 -36.03 -7.84 12.66
N ARG A 346 -36.82 -8.79 12.13
CA ARG A 346 -36.38 -10.13 11.79
C ARG A 346 -35.25 -10.11 10.73
N PHE A 347 -35.39 -9.25 9.72
CA PHE A 347 -34.35 -9.02 8.70
C PHE A 347 -33.05 -8.54 9.34
N GLN A 348 -33.13 -7.49 10.17
CA GLN A 348 -31.97 -6.90 10.85
C GLN A 348 -31.30 -7.88 11.82
N ASP A 349 -32.05 -8.66 12.59
CA ASP A 349 -31.50 -9.65 13.52
C ASP A 349 -30.78 -10.79 12.77
N THR A 350 -31.33 -11.19 11.61
CA THR A 350 -30.72 -12.19 10.74
C THR A 350 -29.46 -11.64 10.10
N LEU A 351 -29.45 -10.38 9.69
CA LEU A 351 -28.26 -9.70 9.12
C LEU A 351 -27.13 -9.59 10.15
N ARG A 352 -27.42 -9.17 11.41
CA ARG A 352 -26.39 -8.94 12.45
C ARG A 352 -25.46 -10.12 12.71
N ILE A 353 -25.93 -11.34 12.43
CA ILE A 353 -25.15 -12.58 12.64
C ILE A 353 -24.42 -13.06 11.37
N GLN A 354 -24.54 -12.33 10.25
CA GLN A 354 -23.83 -12.69 9.02
C GLN A 354 -22.40 -12.13 9.03
N PRO A 355 -21.43 -12.82 8.41
CA PRO A 355 -20.05 -12.37 8.34
C PRO A 355 -19.88 -11.08 7.51
N TYR A 356 -20.76 -10.82 6.56
CA TYR A 356 -20.79 -9.62 5.71
C TYR A 356 -21.60 -8.46 6.30
N ALA A 357 -22.11 -8.61 7.53
CA ALA A 357 -22.97 -7.59 8.18
C ALA A 357 -22.24 -6.29 8.47
N GLN A 358 -20.93 -6.30 8.60
CA GLN A 358 -20.13 -5.11 8.91
C GLN A 358 -18.99 -4.95 7.92
N GLN A 359 -18.82 -3.71 7.46
CA GLN A 359 -17.64 -3.33 6.68
C GLN A 359 -16.36 -3.54 7.51
N ARG A 360 -15.36 -4.14 6.92
CA ARG A 360 -14.06 -4.42 7.55
C ARG A 360 -13.14 -3.20 7.48
N ILE A 361 -13.31 -2.37 6.45
CA ILE A 361 -12.60 -1.11 6.25
C ILE A 361 -13.58 0.04 6.48
N LEU A 362 -13.27 0.94 7.42
CA LEU A 362 -14.08 2.13 7.68
C LEU A 362 -13.89 3.15 6.56
N SER A 363 -14.94 3.40 5.79
CA SER A 363 -14.96 4.36 4.67
C SER A 363 -15.98 5.50 4.85
N GLN A 364 -16.61 5.61 6.01
CA GLN A 364 -17.63 6.61 6.35
C GLN A 364 -17.03 7.75 7.18
N ILE A 365 -17.54 8.99 6.99
CA ILE A 365 -17.27 10.08 7.93
C ILE A 365 -18.12 9.85 9.18
N LEU A 366 -17.53 9.24 10.20
CA LEU A 366 -18.15 9.04 11.49
C LEU A 366 -17.43 9.89 12.54
N MET A 367 -18.12 10.88 13.10
CA MET A 367 -17.58 11.74 14.17
C MET A 367 -17.96 11.18 15.53
N ASN A 368 -16.97 11.04 16.41
CA ASN A 368 -17.14 10.50 17.75
C ASN A 368 -16.64 11.50 18.82
N ASP A 369 -17.13 11.33 20.06
CA ASP A 369 -16.53 11.92 21.23
C ASP A 369 -15.12 11.33 21.43
N PRO A 370 -14.05 12.14 21.36
CA PRO A 370 -12.68 11.65 21.57
C PRO A 370 -12.47 10.99 22.94
N MET A 371 -13.36 11.26 23.93
CA MET A 371 -13.34 10.66 25.26
C MET A 371 -13.95 9.25 25.29
N ASN A 372 -14.65 8.81 24.20
CA ASN A 372 -15.30 7.51 24.07
C ASN A 372 -15.05 6.87 22.68
N PRO A 373 -13.78 6.62 22.28
CA PRO A 373 -13.46 6.13 20.94
C PRO A 373 -14.02 4.74 20.64
N ASP A 374 -14.33 3.93 21.65
CA ASP A 374 -14.88 2.55 21.50
C ASP A 374 -16.32 2.48 20.99
N SER A 375 -16.98 3.63 20.77
CA SER A 375 -18.39 3.70 20.38
C SER A 375 -18.60 3.67 18.85
N ILE A 376 -17.55 3.78 18.02
CA ILE A 376 -17.69 3.78 16.57
C ILE A 376 -18.00 2.37 16.04
N VAL A 377 -19.15 2.26 15.37
CA VAL A 377 -19.50 1.08 14.57
C VAL A 377 -20.00 1.59 13.21
N PRO A 378 -19.39 1.18 12.08
CA PRO A 378 -19.88 1.55 10.75
C PRO A 378 -21.28 1.01 10.52
N ALA A 379 -22.03 1.63 9.60
CA ALA A 379 -23.29 1.09 9.13
C ALA A 379 -23.08 -0.26 8.45
N SER A 380 -24.06 -1.17 8.56
CA SER A 380 -24.20 -2.23 7.58
C SER A 380 -24.91 -1.63 6.36
N ALA A 381 -24.28 -1.67 5.20
CA ALA A 381 -24.79 -1.02 4.02
C ALA A 381 -24.84 -1.94 2.80
N PHE A 382 -25.88 -1.76 1.98
CA PHE A 382 -25.95 -2.30 0.64
C PHE A 382 -25.39 -1.27 -0.35
N LEU A 383 -24.60 -1.74 -1.31
CA LEU A 383 -24.10 -1.00 -2.45
C LEU A 383 -24.16 -1.89 -3.69
N LEU A 384 -24.46 -1.33 -4.86
CA LEU A 384 -24.52 -2.12 -6.10
C LEU A 384 -23.10 -2.55 -6.54
N PHE A 385 -22.12 -1.62 -6.50
CA PHE A 385 -20.71 -1.90 -6.76
C PHE A 385 -19.85 -1.24 -5.68
N GLY A 386 -19.87 -1.83 -4.48
CA GLY A 386 -19.13 -1.32 -3.33
C GLY A 386 -17.62 -1.40 -3.49
N GLN A 387 -16.92 -0.63 -2.65
CA GLN A 387 -15.46 -0.66 -2.62
C GLN A 387 -14.96 -2.03 -2.15
N ARG A 388 -13.80 -2.41 -2.68
CA ARG A 388 -13.21 -3.74 -2.47
C ARG A 388 -12.41 -3.81 -1.18
N PHE A 389 -12.47 -4.97 -0.53
CA PHE A 389 -11.59 -5.26 0.58
C PHE A 389 -10.16 -5.48 0.09
N VAL A 390 -9.22 -4.64 0.52
CA VAL A 390 -7.79 -4.81 0.29
C VAL A 390 -7.05 -4.82 1.62
N ILE A 391 -6.11 -5.75 1.78
CA ILE A 391 -5.51 -6.06 3.09
C ILE A 391 -4.66 -4.90 3.64
N ASP A 392 -4.01 -4.13 2.80
CA ASP A 392 -3.22 -2.98 3.19
C ASP A 392 -4.09 -1.80 3.70
N SER A 393 -5.29 -1.57 3.13
CA SER A 393 -6.25 -0.61 3.69
C SER A 393 -6.81 -1.10 5.04
N TYR A 394 -6.98 -2.40 5.22
CA TYR A 394 -7.32 -2.97 6.52
C TYR A 394 -6.20 -2.73 7.54
N VAL A 395 -4.94 -2.89 7.15
CA VAL A 395 -3.78 -2.57 8.00
C VAL A 395 -3.81 -1.09 8.42
N THR A 396 -3.87 -0.16 7.45
CA THR A 396 -3.82 1.28 7.73
C THR A 396 -4.95 1.74 8.65
N GLY A 397 -6.17 1.21 8.49
CA GLY A 397 -7.31 1.53 9.34
C GLY A 397 -7.23 0.96 10.77
N ASN A 398 -6.45 -0.12 11.00
CA ASN A 398 -6.35 -0.77 12.31
C ASN A 398 -5.14 -0.36 13.15
N VAL A 399 -4.32 0.57 12.68
CA VAL A 399 -3.16 1.12 13.43
C VAL A 399 -3.34 2.59 13.80
N VAL A 400 -4.54 3.15 13.65
CA VAL A 400 -4.85 4.56 13.90
C VAL A 400 -6.08 4.73 14.80
N TYR A 401 -6.28 5.96 15.29
CA TYR A 401 -7.43 6.49 16.01
C TYR A 401 -7.98 5.56 17.10
N ASP A 402 -9.25 5.15 17.05
CA ASP A 402 -9.95 4.31 18.05
C ASP A 402 -9.32 2.92 18.25
N ARG A 403 -8.51 2.48 17.32
CA ARG A 403 -7.78 1.20 17.40
C ARG A 403 -6.53 1.30 18.27
N VAL A 404 -5.99 2.53 18.48
CA VAL A 404 -4.78 2.79 19.26
C VAL A 404 -5.12 3.50 20.57
N LYS A 405 -5.07 2.76 21.69
CA LYS A 405 -5.61 3.20 23.01
C LYS A 405 -4.55 3.66 24.02
N ALA A 406 -3.33 3.95 23.60
CA ALA A 406 -2.21 4.24 24.48
C ALA A 406 -1.91 5.75 24.67
N GLY A 407 -2.86 6.52 25.16
CA GLY A 407 -2.61 7.85 25.71
C GLY A 407 -2.45 9.00 24.72
N LYS A 408 -1.87 8.80 23.53
CA LYS A 408 -1.84 9.76 22.42
C LYS A 408 -2.52 9.13 21.21
N LEU A 409 -3.45 9.85 20.58
CA LEU A 409 -4.11 9.37 19.37
C LEU A 409 -3.15 9.42 18.18
N ARG A 410 -3.10 8.33 17.40
CA ARG A 410 -2.37 8.25 16.14
C ARG A 410 -3.34 8.48 15.00
N MET A 411 -3.25 9.62 14.31
CA MET A 411 -4.23 10.00 13.28
C MET A 411 -3.89 9.47 11.90
N LEU A 412 -2.61 9.29 11.58
CA LEU A 412 -2.15 8.79 10.28
C LEU A 412 -1.26 7.54 10.45
N PRO A 413 -1.41 6.53 9.57
CA PRO A 413 -0.52 5.37 9.54
C PRO A 413 0.79 5.69 8.82
N SER A 414 1.81 4.86 9.03
CA SER A 414 3.05 4.87 8.25
C SER A 414 2.99 3.78 7.14
N PRO A 415 3.53 4.03 5.95
CA PRO A 415 3.69 2.96 4.96
C PRO A 415 4.50 1.74 5.46
N LEU A 416 5.40 1.95 6.42
CA LEU A 416 6.15 0.86 7.07
C LEU A 416 5.25 -0.10 7.89
N ASP A 417 4.08 0.36 8.36
CA ASP A 417 3.10 -0.51 9.03
C ASP A 417 2.62 -1.62 8.08
N ILE A 418 2.45 -1.27 6.81
CA ILE A 418 2.03 -2.21 5.76
C ILE A 418 3.16 -3.22 5.52
N LEU A 419 4.40 -2.75 5.30
CA LEU A 419 5.54 -3.66 5.07
C LEU A 419 5.73 -4.64 6.22
N PHE A 420 5.69 -4.17 7.47
CA PHE A 420 5.79 -5.06 8.62
C PHE A 420 4.65 -6.09 8.62
N SER A 421 3.43 -5.65 8.41
CA SER A 421 2.25 -6.53 8.45
C SER A 421 2.28 -7.59 7.35
N ILE A 422 2.79 -7.28 6.16
CA ILE A 422 2.96 -8.25 5.06
C ILE A 422 4.29 -9.04 5.12
N GLY A 423 5.02 -9.01 6.22
CA GLY A 423 6.12 -9.94 6.47
C GLY A 423 7.52 -9.33 6.56
N ASN A 424 7.71 -8.02 6.39
CA ASN A 424 9.01 -7.39 6.51
C ASN A 424 9.37 -7.07 7.98
N ASP A 425 10.01 -8.04 8.68
CA ASP A 425 10.41 -7.88 10.08
C ASP A 425 11.33 -6.67 10.31
N ALA A 426 12.13 -6.29 9.31
CA ALA A 426 13.04 -5.15 9.42
C ALA A 426 12.30 -3.80 9.51
N ALA A 427 11.12 -3.68 8.94
CA ALA A 427 10.32 -2.46 9.00
C ALA A 427 10.00 -2.07 10.46
N ALA A 428 9.77 -3.04 11.35
CA ALA A 428 9.54 -2.79 12.77
C ALA A 428 10.75 -2.12 13.48
N GLN A 429 11.98 -2.33 12.98
CA GLN A 429 13.16 -1.66 13.53
C GLN A 429 13.15 -0.16 13.24
N LEU A 430 12.61 0.27 12.11
CA LEU A 430 12.48 1.68 11.74
C LEU A 430 11.26 2.34 12.40
N LEU A 431 10.22 1.57 12.74
CA LEU A 431 9.01 2.06 13.43
C LEU A 431 9.19 2.29 14.94
N GLN A 432 10.36 2.02 15.53
CA GLN A 432 10.53 2.04 17.00
C GLN A 432 10.15 3.39 17.65
N SER A 433 10.41 4.52 17.00
CA SER A 433 10.01 5.84 17.51
C SER A 433 8.48 5.97 17.63
N GLU A 434 7.74 5.58 16.60
CA GLU A 434 6.28 5.61 16.58
C GLU A 434 5.67 4.56 17.52
N LEU A 435 6.25 3.35 17.57
CA LEU A 435 5.82 2.29 18.50
C LEU A 435 5.96 2.72 19.97
N ILE A 436 6.99 3.50 20.29
CA ILE A 436 7.17 4.07 21.64
C ILE A 436 6.19 5.23 21.87
N GLU A 437 6.02 6.11 20.89
CA GLU A 437 5.18 7.31 21.02
C GLU A 437 3.70 6.96 21.14
N TYR A 438 3.19 6.04 20.32
CA TYR A 438 1.76 5.73 20.24
C TYR A 438 1.38 4.40 20.90
N GLY A 439 2.34 3.53 21.23
CA GLY A 439 2.10 2.29 21.96
C GLY A 439 1.25 1.23 21.22
N TYR A 440 1.29 1.18 19.88
CA TYR A 440 0.44 0.34 19.04
C TYR A 440 1.08 -1.00 18.59
N ALA A 441 2.17 -1.41 19.23
CA ALA A 441 2.79 -2.71 18.96
C ALA A 441 1.83 -3.92 19.08
N PRO A 442 0.83 -3.94 20.00
CA PRO A 442 -0.17 -5.00 20.04
C PRO A 442 -1.00 -5.10 18.75
N GLN A 443 -1.37 -3.97 18.15
CA GLN A 443 -2.16 -3.91 16.91
C GLN A 443 -1.35 -4.47 15.73
N LEU A 444 -0.11 -4.03 15.58
CA LEU A 444 0.79 -4.56 14.55
C LEU A 444 1.04 -6.06 14.69
N ALA A 445 1.28 -6.55 15.92
CA ALA A 445 1.45 -7.98 16.18
C ALA A 445 0.19 -8.78 15.81
N GLY A 446 -1.00 -8.25 16.13
CA GLY A 446 -2.28 -8.86 15.78
C GLY A 446 -2.51 -8.94 14.28
N LEU A 447 -2.22 -7.86 13.54
CA LEU A 447 -2.32 -7.80 12.08
C LEU A 447 -1.33 -8.76 11.41
N ARG A 448 -0.08 -8.77 11.88
CA ARG A 448 0.95 -9.67 11.37
C ARG A 448 0.57 -11.14 11.57
N TYR A 449 0.10 -11.52 12.77
CA TYR A 449 -0.37 -12.88 13.05
C TYR A 449 -1.52 -13.29 12.10
N LEU A 450 -2.47 -12.37 11.86
CA LEU A 450 -3.59 -12.59 10.95
C LEU A 450 -3.09 -12.81 9.50
N ILE A 451 -2.17 -11.97 9.03
CA ILE A 451 -1.67 -12.01 7.65
C ILE A 451 -0.74 -13.20 7.42
N ASP A 452 0.06 -13.59 8.41
CA ASP A 452 0.89 -14.80 8.33
C ASP A 452 0.07 -16.10 8.26
N ALA A 453 -1.20 -16.07 8.69
CA ALA A 453 -2.11 -17.22 8.60
C ALA A 453 -2.78 -17.37 7.21
N TYR A 454 -2.60 -16.41 6.28
CA TYR A 454 -3.10 -16.54 4.91
C TYR A 454 -2.21 -17.49 4.09
N GLY A 455 -2.83 -18.52 3.51
CA GLY A 455 -2.19 -19.46 2.59
C GLY A 455 -2.04 -18.91 1.16
N SER A 456 -1.45 -19.72 0.26
CA SER A 456 -1.30 -19.37 -1.17
C SER A 456 -2.63 -19.02 -1.81
N GLU A 457 -3.72 -19.69 -1.47
CA GLU A 457 -5.08 -19.44 -1.98
C GLU A 457 -5.51 -17.98 -1.83
N PHE A 458 -5.17 -17.31 -0.72
CA PHE A 458 -5.46 -15.88 -0.53
C PHE A 458 -4.59 -15.01 -1.45
N TRP A 459 -3.28 -15.31 -1.53
CA TRP A 459 -2.34 -14.51 -2.31
C TRP A 459 -2.54 -14.68 -3.83
N GLU A 460 -3.11 -15.78 -4.26
CA GLU A 460 -3.42 -16.09 -5.67
C GLU A 460 -4.87 -15.73 -6.05
N SER A 461 -5.71 -15.30 -5.10
CA SER A 461 -7.13 -15.05 -5.34
C SER A 461 -7.42 -13.89 -6.28
N THR A 462 -6.57 -12.86 -6.27
CA THR A 462 -6.72 -11.64 -7.07
C THR A 462 -5.38 -11.15 -7.60
N LEU A 463 -5.39 -10.36 -8.68
CA LEU A 463 -4.16 -9.72 -9.17
C LEU A 463 -3.58 -8.74 -8.14
N TYR A 464 -4.42 -8.04 -7.37
CA TYR A 464 -4.01 -7.14 -6.28
C TYR A 464 -3.22 -7.88 -5.20
N ASN A 465 -3.76 -8.98 -4.67
CA ASN A 465 -3.08 -9.79 -3.65
C ASN A 465 -1.81 -10.45 -4.19
N GLY A 466 -1.84 -10.92 -5.45
CA GLY A 466 -0.68 -11.47 -6.13
C GLY A 466 0.47 -10.47 -6.25
N TRP A 467 0.18 -9.22 -6.60
CA TRP A 467 1.19 -8.16 -6.65
C TRP A 467 1.77 -7.85 -5.26
N LEU A 468 0.93 -7.77 -4.21
CA LEU A 468 1.43 -7.67 -2.83
C LEU A 468 2.32 -8.87 -2.45
N ASN A 469 2.00 -10.07 -2.92
CA ASN A 469 2.82 -11.25 -2.69
C ASN A 469 4.18 -11.17 -3.40
N VAL A 470 4.23 -10.64 -4.61
CA VAL A 470 5.50 -10.33 -5.31
C VAL A 470 6.35 -9.35 -4.49
N ILE A 471 5.74 -8.27 -3.99
CA ILE A 471 6.42 -7.30 -3.10
C ILE A 471 6.99 -7.98 -1.84
N ARG A 472 6.29 -8.96 -1.27
CA ARG A 472 6.74 -9.73 -0.09
C ARG A 472 8.03 -10.53 -0.34
N THR A 473 8.29 -10.99 -1.55
CA THR A 473 9.52 -11.75 -1.87
C THR A 473 10.79 -10.91 -1.75
N LEU A 474 10.67 -9.58 -1.76
CA LEU A 474 11.77 -8.64 -1.53
C LEU A 474 12.06 -8.39 -0.03
N ASN A 475 11.43 -9.11 0.89
CA ASN A 475 11.72 -9.02 2.32
C ASN A 475 13.12 -9.58 2.65
N PRO A 476 13.83 -9.01 3.66
CA PRO A 476 15.13 -9.52 4.07
C PRO A 476 15.05 -11.00 4.50
N PRO A 477 15.82 -11.92 3.89
CA PRO A 477 15.83 -13.29 4.36
C PRO A 477 16.51 -13.40 5.75
N GLN A 478 16.13 -14.42 6.53
CA GLN A 478 16.67 -14.66 7.86
C GLN A 478 18.19 -14.97 7.82
N THR A 479 18.66 -15.66 6.77
CA THR A 479 20.08 -15.97 6.57
C THR A 479 20.63 -15.19 5.39
N ARG A 480 21.68 -14.39 5.61
CA ARG A 480 22.29 -13.48 4.63
C ARG A 480 23.74 -13.83 4.26
N ASP A 481 24.26 -14.93 4.75
CA ASP A 481 25.68 -15.29 4.59
C ASP A 481 26.09 -15.54 3.13
N LYS A 482 25.17 -16.10 2.33
CA LYS A 482 25.39 -16.39 0.90
C LYS A 482 25.14 -15.19 -0.03
N LEU A 483 24.50 -14.13 0.47
CA LEU A 483 24.17 -12.96 -0.34
C LEU A 483 25.44 -12.21 -0.78
N PRO A 484 25.41 -11.49 -1.91
CA PRO A 484 26.45 -10.56 -2.30
C PRO A 484 26.78 -9.55 -1.19
N GLY A 485 28.01 -9.01 -1.20
CA GLY A 485 28.47 -8.16 -0.11
C GLY A 485 27.56 -6.98 0.21
N PHE A 486 27.12 -6.25 -0.78
CA PHE A 486 26.22 -5.11 -0.64
C PHE A 486 24.85 -5.49 -0.04
N MET A 487 24.29 -6.65 -0.39
CA MET A 487 23.04 -7.16 0.16
C MET A 487 23.12 -7.62 1.64
N LYS A 488 24.29 -7.63 2.25
CA LYS A 488 24.47 -7.90 3.69
C LYS A 488 24.33 -6.64 4.54
N THR A 489 24.28 -5.45 3.93
CA THR A 489 24.29 -4.16 4.63
C THR A 489 22.87 -3.70 5.04
N ALA A 490 22.78 -2.93 6.11
CA ALA A 490 21.54 -2.23 6.50
C ALA A 490 21.06 -1.29 5.37
N ALA A 491 22.00 -0.62 4.72
CA ALA A 491 21.76 0.29 3.60
C ALA A 491 20.97 -0.39 2.47
N TRP A 492 21.37 -1.62 2.08
CA TRP A 492 20.68 -2.35 1.01
C TRP A 492 19.23 -2.68 1.35
N TRP A 493 18.97 -3.16 2.55
CA TRP A 493 17.60 -3.54 2.92
C TRP A 493 16.69 -2.34 3.17
N GLN A 494 17.26 -1.19 3.51
CA GLN A 494 16.52 0.08 3.47
C GLN A 494 16.23 0.52 2.03
N LYS A 495 17.15 0.31 1.06
CA LYS A 495 16.85 0.48 -0.38
C LYS A 495 15.75 -0.47 -0.85
N SER A 496 15.83 -1.75 -0.50
CA SER A 496 14.79 -2.72 -0.86
C SER A 496 13.41 -2.36 -0.30
N MET A 497 13.31 -1.88 0.94
CA MET A 497 12.05 -1.35 1.49
C MET A 497 11.53 -0.13 0.71
N ASN A 498 12.42 0.74 0.23
CA ASN A 498 12.01 1.86 -0.62
C ASN A 498 11.44 1.37 -1.96
N THR A 499 12.05 0.37 -2.61
CA THR A 499 11.53 -0.30 -3.80
C THR A 499 10.13 -0.92 -3.53
N GLN A 500 9.99 -1.65 -2.43
CA GLN A 500 8.71 -2.27 -2.04
C GLN A 500 7.60 -1.22 -1.88
N LEU A 501 7.89 -0.09 -1.24
CA LEU A 501 6.92 0.98 -1.01
C LEU A 501 6.63 1.82 -2.26
N ALA A 502 7.59 2.00 -3.15
CA ALA A 502 7.36 2.62 -4.45
C ALA A 502 6.38 1.75 -5.27
N SER A 503 6.64 0.46 -5.38
CA SER A 503 5.74 -0.47 -6.09
C SER A 503 4.38 -0.64 -5.41
N TRP A 504 4.31 -0.61 -4.07
CA TRP A 504 3.03 -0.55 -3.37
C TRP A 504 2.26 0.74 -3.71
N THR A 505 2.95 1.87 -3.88
CA THR A 505 2.33 3.13 -4.31
C THR A 505 1.76 2.99 -5.72
N GLU A 506 2.50 2.38 -6.66
CA GLU A 506 2.05 2.04 -8.02
C GLU A 506 0.80 1.14 -7.97
N LEU A 507 0.81 0.06 -7.18
CA LEU A 507 -0.35 -0.80 -6.98
C LEU A 507 -1.58 -0.05 -6.46
N ARG A 508 -1.41 0.82 -5.46
CA ARG A 508 -2.50 1.67 -4.91
C ARG A 508 -3.04 2.62 -5.95
N HIS A 509 -2.18 3.15 -6.74
CA HIS A 509 -2.44 4.10 -7.76
C HIS A 509 -3.20 3.48 -8.94
N ASP A 510 -2.82 2.35 -9.52
CA ASP A 510 -3.54 1.67 -10.60
C ASP A 510 -4.94 1.19 -10.18
N ASN A 511 -5.12 0.97 -8.90
CA ASN A 511 -6.38 0.59 -8.35
C ASN A 511 -7.08 1.75 -7.58
N LEU A 512 -7.05 3.04 -7.97
CA LEU A 512 -7.57 4.20 -7.26
C LEU A 512 -9.09 4.44 -7.37
N LEU A 513 -9.73 4.10 -8.41
CA LEU A 513 -11.14 3.83 -8.59
C LEU A 513 -11.47 2.59 -7.89
N TYR A 514 -10.60 1.83 -8.03
CA TYR A 514 -9.82 0.82 -7.52
C TYR A 514 -8.43 1.36 -7.12
N ALA A 515 -7.61 2.27 -7.88
CA ALA A 515 -6.45 3.15 -7.68
C ALA A 515 -5.53 3.43 -8.86
N LYS A 516 -4.62 4.12 -9.34
CA LYS A 516 -4.15 4.72 -10.57
C LYS A 516 -2.65 5.14 -10.68
N GLN A 517 -1.86 5.64 -11.72
CA GLN A 517 -1.61 6.09 -13.05
C GLN A 517 -0.16 6.57 -13.49
N SER A 518 0.16 7.21 -14.72
CA SER A 518 1.30 7.20 -15.66
C SER A 518 1.84 8.46 -16.44
N TYR A 519 2.90 8.39 -17.36
CA TYR A 519 3.39 8.65 -18.78
C TYR A 519 4.64 9.55 -19.02
N THR A 520 5.41 9.66 -20.09
CA THR A 520 6.05 9.22 -21.36
C THR A 520 7.45 9.83 -21.59
N GLY A 521 8.38 9.52 -22.53
CA GLY A 521 9.02 8.76 -23.52
C GLY A 521 10.31 9.29 -24.20
N GLY A 522 11.28 8.45 -24.70
CA GLY A 522 12.13 8.45 -25.88
C GLY A 522 13.67 8.47 -25.91
N VAL A 523 14.43 7.42 -26.44
CA VAL A 523 15.61 7.19 -27.33
C VAL A 523 16.93 6.56 -26.81
N THR A 524 17.65 5.73 -27.46
CA THR A 524 18.36 4.44 -27.63
C THR A 524 19.88 4.30 -27.46
N CYS A 525 20.48 3.05 -27.23
CA CYS A 525 21.77 2.35 -27.57
C CYS A 525 22.05 1.02 -26.81
N SER A 526 23.29 0.35 -26.72
CA SER A 526 23.50 -1.01 -26.17
C SER A 526 24.27 -1.13 -24.83
N TYR A 527 24.34 -2.37 -24.25
CA TYR A 527 25.03 -2.63 -22.97
C TYR A 527 26.20 -3.62 -23.15
N PRO A 528 27.42 -3.33 -22.65
CA PRO A 528 28.54 -4.27 -22.77
C PRO A 528 28.45 -5.45 -21.78
N PHE A 529 27.81 -5.26 -20.63
CA PHE A 529 27.55 -6.26 -19.59
C PHE A 529 26.29 -5.91 -18.81
N ALA A 530 25.64 -6.91 -18.20
CA ALA A 530 24.49 -6.73 -17.34
C ALA A 530 24.66 -7.56 -16.06
N TYR A 531 24.05 -7.09 -14.94
CA TYR A 531 23.94 -7.77 -13.67
C TYR A 531 22.50 -7.69 -13.20
N VAL A 532 21.86 -8.85 -13.04
CA VAL A 532 20.48 -8.94 -12.55
C VAL A 532 20.49 -8.89 -11.02
N GLU A 533 19.57 -8.15 -10.41
CA GLU A 533 19.41 -8.17 -8.95
C GLU A 533 19.20 -9.62 -8.48
N PRO A 534 20.04 -10.20 -7.61
CA PRO A 534 20.01 -11.64 -7.34
C PRO A 534 18.92 -12.01 -6.31
N VAL A 535 17.67 -11.88 -6.73
CA VAL A 535 16.44 -12.19 -5.97
C VAL A 535 15.55 -13.13 -6.78
N PRO A 536 15.96 -14.40 -7.01
CA PRO A 536 15.27 -15.32 -7.91
C PRO A 536 13.79 -15.52 -7.53
N GLU A 537 13.48 -15.56 -6.24
CA GLU A 537 12.10 -15.73 -5.73
C GLU A 537 11.18 -14.59 -6.17
N PHE A 538 11.71 -13.40 -6.41
CA PHE A 538 10.96 -12.26 -6.93
C PHE A 538 10.50 -12.50 -8.38
N PHE A 539 11.41 -12.93 -9.25
CA PHE A 539 11.09 -13.20 -10.66
C PHE A 539 10.15 -14.40 -10.79
N GLU A 540 10.36 -15.45 -9.97
CA GLU A 540 9.49 -16.63 -9.93
C GLU A 540 8.05 -16.23 -9.52
N ALA A 541 7.88 -15.48 -8.43
CA ALA A 541 6.56 -15.03 -7.95
C ALA A 541 5.83 -14.15 -8.99
N LEU A 542 6.54 -13.28 -9.70
CA LEU A 542 5.95 -12.46 -10.75
C LEU A 542 5.56 -13.29 -11.99
N GLY A 543 6.35 -14.31 -12.30
CA GLY A 543 5.99 -15.31 -13.32
C GLY A 543 4.75 -16.11 -12.94
N ASP A 544 4.59 -16.51 -11.70
CA ASP A 544 3.41 -17.23 -11.20
C ASP A 544 2.16 -16.36 -11.21
N LEU A 545 2.28 -15.07 -10.92
CA LEU A 545 1.19 -14.11 -11.07
C LEU A 545 0.71 -14.03 -12.52
N CYS A 546 1.62 -14.04 -13.50
CA CYS A 546 1.25 -14.13 -14.92
C CYS A 546 0.51 -15.43 -15.26
N ASN A 547 0.90 -16.58 -14.68
CA ASN A 547 0.18 -17.85 -14.87
C ASN A 547 -1.23 -17.79 -14.29
N ALA A 548 -1.44 -17.23 -13.13
CA ALA A 548 -2.76 -17.04 -12.53
C ALA A 548 -3.65 -16.17 -13.46
N ALA A 549 -3.09 -15.09 -14.00
CA ALA A 549 -3.77 -14.22 -14.96
C ALA A 549 -4.12 -14.96 -16.27
N ILE A 550 -3.19 -15.73 -16.82
CA ILE A 550 -3.44 -16.58 -18.02
C ILE A 550 -4.59 -17.55 -17.77
N GLY A 551 -4.58 -18.26 -16.64
CA GLY A 551 -5.63 -19.19 -16.27
C GLY A 551 -7.02 -18.55 -16.23
N ARG A 552 -7.11 -17.35 -15.66
CA ARG A 552 -8.37 -16.61 -15.59
C ARG A 552 -8.81 -16.05 -16.94
N ILE A 553 -7.93 -15.38 -17.67
CA ILE A 553 -8.21 -14.76 -18.96
C ILE A 553 -8.64 -15.80 -20.00
N THR A 554 -8.08 -17.01 -19.96
CA THR A 554 -8.42 -18.11 -20.88
C THR A 554 -9.91 -18.48 -20.82
N VAL A 555 -10.55 -18.38 -19.65
CA VAL A 555 -11.97 -18.73 -19.46
C VAL A 555 -12.91 -17.53 -19.53
N THR A 556 -12.39 -16.33 -19.65
CA THR A 556 -13.16 -15.07 -19.72
C THR A 556 -13.49 -14.75 -21.17
N GLU A 557 -14.75 -14.44 -21.47
CA GLU A 557 -15.16 -13.98 -22.81
C GLU A 557 -14.91 -12.47 -22.97
N PHE A 558 -14.20 -12.10 -24.01
CA PHE A 558 -13.96 -10.69 -24.38
C PHE A 558 -14.72 -10.35 -25.67
N PRO A 559 -15.42 -9.20 -25.70
CA PRO A 559 -16.22 -8.82 -26.87
C PRO A 559 -15.38 -8.41 -28.09
N MET A 560 -14.09 -8.10 -27.90
CA MET A 560 -13.19 -7.68 -28.97
C MET A 560 -12.42 -8.88 -29.54
N PRO A 561 -12.64 -9.24 -30.83
CA PRO A 561 -11.92 -10.34 -31.47
C PRO A 561 -10.39 -10.13 -31.45
N GLY A 562 -9.65 -11.17 -31.06
CA GLY A 562 -8.19 -11.18 -31.02
C GLY A 562 -7.55 -10.48 -29.79
N PHE A 563 -8.32 -9.74 -28.98
CA PHE A 563 -7.77 -9.09 -27.76
C PHE A 563 -7.33 -10.13 -26.73
N GLN A 564 -8.17 -11.13 -26.46
CA GLN A 564 -7.84 -12.23 -25.55
C GLN A 564 -6.56 -12.96 -25.99
N GLU A 565 -6.44 -13.32 -27.27
CA GLU A 565 -5.26 -13.99 -27.82
C GLU A 565 -4.00 -13.12 -27.64
N TYR A 566 -4.09 -11.84 -27.98
CA TYR A 566 -2.99 -10.88 -27.82
C TYR A 566 -2.55 -10.74 -26.34
N LEU A 567 -3.51 -10.67 -25.40
CA LEU A 567 -3.24 -10.57 -23.96
C LEU A 567 -2.60 -11.85 -23.42
N LEU A 568 -3.07 -13.02 -23.86
CA LEU A 568 -2.48 -14.32 -23.48
C LEU A 568 -1.05 -14.47 -24.01
N ASP A 569 -0.79 -14.08 -25.26
CA ASP A 569 0.56 -14.11 -25.86
C ASP A 569 1.51 -13.16 -25.12
N TYR A 570 1.05 -11.97 -24.76
CA TYR A 570 1.83 -11.01 -23.95
C TYR A 570 2.20 -11.60 -22.59
N LEU A 571 1.23 -12.12 -21.84
CA LEU A 571 1.47 -12.70 -20.50
C LEU A 571 2.41 -13.92 -20.56
N ALA A 572 2.30 -14.74 -21.59
CA ALA A 572 3.20 -15.88 -21.82
C ALA A 572 4.64 -15.41 -22.14
N GLY A 573 4.78 -14.33 -22.91
CA GLY A 573 6.07 -13.69 -23.18
C GLY A 573 6.71 -13.09 -21.93
N PHE A 574 5.90 -12.38 -21.12
CA PHE A 574 6.33 -11.82 -19.82
C PHE A 574 6.79 -12.94 -18.89
N ARG A 575 6.00 -14.01 -18.74
CA ARG A 575 6.35 -15.20 -17.95
C ARG A 575 7.69 -15.79 -18.41
N THR A 576 7.90 -15.99 -19.70
CA THR A 576 9.15 -16.57 -20.24
C THR A 576 10.37 -15.70 -19.90
N THR A 577 10.21 -14.38 -19.89
CA THR A 577 11.25 -13.45 -19.47
C THR A 577 11.56 -13.60 -17.98
N MET A 578 10.53 -13.71 -17.13
CA MET A 578 10.71 -13.93 -15.68
C MET A 578 11.39 -15.26 -15.38
N ASP A 579 11.03 -16.35 -16.06
CA ASP A 579 11.70 -17.64 -15.91
C ASP A 579 13.20 -17.56 -16.24
N THR A 580 13.56 -16.82 -17.28
CA THR A 580 14.97 -16.61 -17.66
C THR A 580 15.71 -15.77 -16.62
N LEU A 581 15.11 -14.70 -16.12
CA LEU A 581 15.69 -13.86 -15.06
C LEU A 581 15.84 -14.61 -13.73
N THR A 582 14.90 -15.50 -13.40
CA THR A 582 15.00 -16.41 -12.24
C THR A 582 16.24 -17.27 -12.29
N VAL A 583 16.52 -17.88 -13.44
CA VAL A 583 17.71 -18.72 -13.65
C VAL A 583 19.00 -17.89 -13.55
N ILE A 584 19.04 -16.73 -14.18
CA ILE A 584 20.20 -15.82 -14.16
C ILE A 584 20.45 -15.34 -12.72
N ALA A 585 19.43 -14.82 -12.02
CA ALA A 585 19.54 -14.35 -10.64
C ALA A 585 20.01 -15.45 -9.67
N SER A 586 19.53 -16.70 -9.85
CA SER A 586 20.00 -17.88 -9.09
C SER A 586 21.49 -18.13 -9.31
N LYS A 587 21.98 -18.07 -10.54
CA LYS A 587 23.41 -18.26 -10.86
C LYS A 587 24.28 -17.15 -10.30
N GLU A 588 23.81 -15.91 -10.35
CA GLU A 588 24.52 -14.76 -9.77
C GLU A 588 24.61 -14.87 -8.25
N LEU A 589 23.53 -15.35 -7.58
CA LEU A 589 23.52 -15.63 -6.16
C LEU A 589 24.46 -16.78 -5.79
N GLU A 590 24.52 -17.82 -6.59
CA GLU A 590 25.39 -19.00 -6.40
C GLU A 590 26.83 -18.76 -6.87
N GLN A 591 27.13 -17.61 -7.45
CA GLN A 591 28.41 -17.26 -8.07
C GLN A 591 28.83 -18.26 -9.16
N VAL A 592 27.89 -18.58 -10.06
CA VAL A 592 28.07 -19.44 -11.23
C VAL A 592 28.09 -18.58 -12.49
N TYR A 593 28.96 -18.91 -13.44
CA TYR A 593 29.02 -18.22 -14.71
C TYR A 593 27.74 -18.41 -15.52
N LEU A 594 27.29 -17.35 -16.17
CA LEU A 594 26.21 -17.41 -17.14
C LEU A 594 26.64 -18.20 -18.38
N SER A 595 25.69 -18.88 -19.02
CA SER A 595 25.91 -19.50 -20.33
C SER A 595 25.95 -18.43 -21.44
N ALA A 596 26.51 -18.76 -22.61
CA ALA A 596 26.49 -17.84 -23.75
C ALA A 596 25.07 -17.47 -24.22
N GLU A 597 24.08 -18.33 -23.95
CA GLU A 597 22.66 -18.08 -24.25
C GLU A 597 22.07 -17.05 -23.28
N GLU A 598 22.36 -17.16 -21.97
CA GLU A 598 21.93 -16.22 -20.92
C GLU A 598 22.62 -14.87 -21.07
N GLU A 599 23.95 -14.85 -21.37
CA GLU A 599 24.64 -13.59 -21.71
C GLU A 599 24.01 -12.96 -22.96
N GLY A 600 23.73 -13.77 -24.00
CA GLY A 600 23.05 -13.29 -25.19
C GLY A 600 21.63 -12.78 -24.94
N PHE A 601 20.90 -13.34 -23.97
CA PHE A 601 19.60 -12.82 -23.53
C PHE A 601 19.77 -11.43 -22.87
N LEU A 602 20.72 -11.25 -21.95
CA LEU A 602 20.99 -9.98 -21.31
C LEU A 602 21.42 -8.89 -22.31
N HIS A 603 22.26 -9.24 -23.31
CA HIS A 603 22.63 -8.31 -24.39
C HIS A 603 21.45 -7.86 -25.26
N ARG A 604 20.40 -8.68 -25.38
CA ARG A 604 19.18 -8.36 -26.10
C ARG A 604 18.14 -7.66 -25.23
N MET A 605 18.50 -7.13 -24.08
CA MET A 605 17.60 -6.41 -23.17
C MET A 605 16.94 -5.22 -23.85
N LEU A 606 17.73 -4.42 -24.57
CA LEU A 606 17.27 -3.24 -25.31
C LEU A 606 18.15 -3.02 -26.53
N SER A 607 17.56 -2.68 -27.67
CA SER A 607 18.27 -2.20 -28.85
C SER A 607 17.48 -1.13 -29.58
N GLU A 608 18.19 -0.16 -30.19
CA GLU A 608 17.59 0.90 -31.01
C GLU A 608 17.86 0.70 -32.49
N GLU A 609 16.79 0.80 -33.26
CA GLU A 609 16.88 0.93 -34.69
C GLU A 609 16.32 2.28 -35.11
N ARG A 610 17.13 3.10 -35.84
CA ARG A 610 16.68 4.38 -36.37
C ARG A 610 16.08 4.22 -37.74
N VAL A 611 14.76 4.45 -37.86
CA VAL A 611 14.02 4.39 -39.11
C VAL A 611 13.56 5.80 -39.51
N GLY A 612 14.34 6.49 -40.33
CA GLY A 612 14.10 7.89 -40.69
C GLY A 612 14.32 8.83 -39.50
N CYS A 613 13.28 9.53 -39.07
CA CYS A 613 13.33 10.45 -37.92
C CYS A 613 12.79 9.81 -36.63
N THR A 614 12.40 8.54 -36.64
CA THR A 614 11.83 7.81 -35.49
C THR A 614 12.79 6.72 -35.06
N SER A 615 12.92 6.52 -33.74
CA SER A 615 13.60 5.37 -33.16
C SER A 615 12.58 4.26 -32.87
N ILE A 616 12.94 3.03 -33.17
CA ILE A 616 12.19 1.81 -32.83
C ILE A 616 13.02 1.07 -31.80
N TYR A 617 12.38 0.72 -30.69
CA TYR A 617 12.99 -0.01 -29.59
C TYR A 617 12.63 -1.47 -29.64
N ASN A 618 13.64 -2.34 -29.62
CA ASN A 618 13.48 -3.78 -29.63
C ASN A 618 14.25 -4.37 -28.45
N GLY A 619 13.88 -5.58 -28.06
CA GLY A 619 14.49 -6.31 -26.96
C GLY A 619 13.42 -6.82 -25.98
N TRP A 620 13.86 -7.66 -25.01
CA TRP A 620 12.89 -8.22 -24.07
C TRP A 620 12.39 -7.19 -23.07
N TYR A 621 13.16 -6.13 -22.69
CA TYR A 621 12.70 -5.14 -21.72
C TYR A 621 11.59 -4.22 -22.26
N PRO A 622 11.68 -3.62 -23.47
CA PRO A 622 10.51 -2.99 -24.11
C PRO A 622 9.33 -3.93 -24.33
N GLY A 623 9.59 -5.22 -24.56
CA GLY A 623 8.56 -6.25 -24.69
C GLY A 623 7.79 -6.56 -23.39
N LEU A 624 8.26 -6.09 -22.25
CA LEU A 624 7.52 -6.19 -20.98
C LEU A 624 6.40 -5.14 -20.85
N TYR A 625 6.33 -4.15 -21.74
CA TYR A 625 5.31 -3.10 -21.74
C TYR A 625 4.16 -3.48 -22.67
N PHE A 626 2.98 -3.74 -22.12
CA PHE A 626 1.80 -4.13 -22.86
C PHE A 626 1.37 -3.02 -23.82
N TYR A 627 1.15 -3.34 -25.07
CA TYR A 627 0.66 -2.46 -26.13
C TYR A 627 1.52 -1.23 -26.48
N ASN A 628 2.55 -0.92 -25.70
CA ASN A 628 3.39 0.26 -25.89
C ASN A 628 4.87 -0.05 -25.61
N ALA A 629 5.60 -0.50 -26.62
CA ALA A 629 7.05 -0.77 -26.48
C ALA A 629 7.88 0.46 -26.07
N ASP A 630 7.35 1.68 -26.20
CA ASP A 630 7.97 2.92 -25.74
C ASP A 630 7.60 3.28 -24.29
N GLY A 631 6.76 2.48 -23.63
CA GLY A 631 6.26 2.69 -22.26
C GLY A 631 7.37 2.89 -21.22
N PHE A 632 8.52 2.22 -21.37
CA PHE A 632 9.68 2.37 -20.47
C PHE A 632 10.30 3.79 -20.46
N LEU A 633 9.93 4.62 -21.42
CA LEU A 633 10.36 6.01 -21.55
C LEU A 633 9.42 7.00 -20.86
N VAL A 634 8.35 6.53 -20.32
CA VAL A 634 7.28 7.31 -19.70
C VAL A 634 7.75 7.89 -18.37
N SER A 635 7.43 9.17 -18.10
CA SER A 635 7.66 9.80 -16.79
C SER A 635 6.57 9.38 -15.82
N ASP A 636 6.93 8.59 -14.84
CA ASP A 636 5.98 7.94 -13.95
C ASP A 636 6.05 8.51 -12.53
N GLN A 637 5.76 9.80 -12.43
CA GLN A 637 5.69 10.54 -11.17
C GLN A 637 4.24 10.64 -10.74
N LEU A 638 3.80 9.67 -10.01
CA LEU A 638 2.41 9.43 -9.65
C LEU A 638 2.15 9.60 -8.14
N VAL A 639 0.88 9.75 -7.75
CA VAL A 639 0.46 9.91 -6.36
C VAL A 639 -0.81 9.14 -6.05
N ALA A 640 -0.84 8.46 -4.92
CA ALA A 640 -2.02 7.77 -4.41
C ALA A 640 -2.35 8.24 -2.99
N ASP A 641 -3.61 8.53 -2.73
CA ASP A 641 -4.10 8.70 -1.36
C ASP A 641 -4.37 7.32 -0.74
N TYR A 642 -3.88 7.12 0.48
CA TYR A 642 -4.00 5.82 1.15
C TYR A 642 -4.70 5.89 2.50
N HIS A 643 -4.89 7.10 3.07
CA HIS A 643 -5.61 7.29 4.32
C HIS A 643 -6.19 8.69 4.44
N THR A 644 -7.40 8.81 5.01
CA THR A 644 -8.02 10.11 5.34
C THR A 644 -8.37 10.17 6.81
N ALA A 645 -7.88 11.20 7.52
CA ALA A 645 -8.27 11.54 8.88
C ALA A 645 -9.15 12.81 8.87
N PRO A 646 -10.47 12.71 9.10
CA PRO A 646 -11.38 13.85 9.02
C PRO A 646 -11.10 14.94 10.06
N THR A 647 -10.65 14.55 11.26
CA THR A 647 -10.41 15.46 12.40
C THR A 647 -9.00 15.30 12.96
N ASP A 648 -8.56 16.33 13.71
CA ASP A 648 -7.40 16.22 14.60
C ASP A 648 -7.75 15.47 15.90
N GLU A 649 -6.77 15.32 16.78
CA GLU A 649 -6.91 14.67 18.09
C GLU A 649 -7.82 15.42 19.09
N PHE A 650 -8.23 16.65 18.76
CA PHE A 650 -9.15 17.48 19.55
C PHE A 650 -10.57 17.53 18.95
N GLY A 651 -10.80 16.83 17.82
CA GLY A 651 -12.08 16.80 17.11
C GLY A 651 -12.33 17.99 16.20
N ASN A 652 -11.32 18.82 15.89
CA ASN A 652 -11.46 19.89 14.91
C ASN A 652 -11.43 19.29 13.50
N MET A 653 -12.36 19.70 12.65
CA MET A 653 -12.41 19.25 11.24
C MET A 653 -11.21 19.83 10.48
N ILE A 654 -10.24 18.99 10.18
CA ILE A 654 -9.03 19.35 9.42
C ILE A 654 -9.03 18.71 8.04
N GLY A 655 -9.55 17.48 7.91
CA GLY A 655 -9.60 16.72 6.66
C GLY A 655 -8.22 16.41 6.11
N TRP A 656 -7.34 15.81 6.92
CA TRP A 656 -6.04 15.34 6.43
C TRP A 656 -6.20 14.19 5.46
N VAL A 657 -5.48 14.26 4.33
CA VAL A 657 -5.35 13.15 3.38
C VAL A 657 -3.86 12.80 3.24
N ALA A 658 -3.50 11.59 3.59
CA ALA A 658 -2.13 11.08 3.47
C ALA A 658 -1.91 10.49 2.08
N HIS A 659 -0.84 10.95 1.41
CA HIS A 659 -0.45 10.55 0.08
C HIS A 659 0.91 9.88 0.09
N ALA A 660 1.03 8.79 -0.67
CA ALA A 660 2.29 8.22 -1.10
C ALA A 660 2.46 8.51 -2.59
N GLY A 661 3.68 8.84 -3.02
CA GLY A 661 3.95 9.16 -4.42
C GLY A 661 5.31 8.68 -4.86
N THR A 662 5.48 8.50 -6.16
CA THR A 662 6.77 8.31 -6.81
C THR A 662 7.29 9.66 -7.30
N GLY A 663 8.58 9.71 -7.65
CA GLY A 663 9.24 10.92 -8.15
C GLY A 663 10.17 10.60 -9.30
N PRO A 664 11.06 11.53 -9.67
CA PRO A 664 12.08 11.28 -10.66
C PRO A 664 12.89 10.04 -10.29
N VAL A 665 13.24 9.24 -11.31
CA VAL A 665 13.98 7.98 -11.16
C VAL A 665 15.44 8.28 -10.75
N ASP A 666 15.87 7.72 -9.64
CA ASP A 666 17.25 7.81 -9.16
C ASP A 666 18.18 6.88 -9.96
N LEU A 667 19.49 7.11 -9.91
CA LEU A 667 20.47 6.18 -10.43
C LEU A 667 21.22 5.48 -9.28
N ALA A 668 21.15 4.15 -9.26
CA ALA A 668 21.99 3.32 -8.42
C ALA A 668 23.30 2.98 -9.15
N ILE A 669 24.42 3.12 -8.45
CA ILE A 669 25.73 2.64 -8.90
C ILE A 669 26.24 1.66 -7.87
N LEU A 670 26.52 0.43 -8.29
CA LEU A 670 26.90 -0.66 -7.39
C LEU A 670 28.13 -1.41 -7.87
N VAL A 671 28.78 -2.13 -6.93
CA VAL A 671 29.89 -3.05 -7.20
C VAL A 671 29.46 -4.45 -6.83
N ALA A 672 29.40 -5.34 -7.82
CA ALA A 672 29.15 -6.77 -7.65
C ALA A 672 30.39 -7.60 -8.00
N SER A 673 30.50 -8.77 -7.35
CA SER A 673 31.61 -9.71 -7.61
C SER A 673 31.15 -10.75 -8.63
N ARG A 674 32.03 -11.07 -9.55
CA ARG A 674 31.92 -12.17 -10.51
C ARG A 674 32.36 -13.50 -9.88
N PRO A 675 32.06 -14.66 -10.50
CA PRO A 675 32.46 -15.98 -10.00
C PRO A 675 33.99 -16.15 -9.86
N ASP A 676 34.80 -15.40 -10.64
CA ASP A 676 36.29 -15.39 -10.53
C ASP A 676 36.82 -14.52 -9.39
N GLY A 677 35.96 -13.90 -8.61
CA GLY A 677 36.30 -12.98 -7.53
C GLY A 677 36.66 -11.57 -7.97
N THR A 678 36.65 -11.27 -9.29
CA THR A 678 36.82 -9.88 -9.77
C THR A 678 35.57 -9.08 -9.50
N SER A 679 35.73 -7.81 -9.10
CA SER A 679 34.60 -6.88 -8.92
C SER A 679 34.35 -6.08 -10.19
N MET A 680 33.09 -5.77 -10.46
CA MET A 680 32.66 -4.95 -11.60
C MET A 680 31.69 -3.87 -11.12
N ALA A 681 31.77 -2.68 -11.68
CA ALA A 681 30.85 -1.58 -11.43
C ALA A 681 29.72 -1.60 -12.45
N PHE A 682 28.48 -1.42 -11.98
CA PHE A 682 27.25 -1.38 -12.76
C PHE A 682 26.47 -0.12 -12.42
N ALA A 683 25.67 0.37 -13.35
CA ALA A 683 24.72 1.46 -13.16
C ALA A 683 23.31 1.01 -13.58
N GLY A 684 22.27 1.41 -12.84
CA GLY A 684 20.89 1.08 -13.18
C GLY A 684 19.87 1.95 -12.46
N PRO A 685 18.68 2.15 -13.06
CA PRO A 685 17.63 2.96 -12.49
C PRO A 685 16.97 2.29 -11.27
N VAL A 686 16.57 3.12 -10.30
CA VAL A 686 15.79 2.73 -9.12
C VAL A 686 14.75 3.78 -8.81
N THR A 687 13.58 3.36 -8.33
CA THR A 687 12.46 4.24 -7.98
C THR A 687 12.61 4.83 -6.57
N GLY A 688 11.80 5.83 -6.23
CA GLY A 688 11.84 6.49 -4.93
C GLY A 688 10.45 6.79 -4.39
N LEU A 689 10.24 6.45 -3.10
CA LEU A 689 9.04 6.82 -2.36
C LEU A 689 9.14 8.27 -1.86
N TYR A 690 8.03 8.98 -1.99
CA TYR A 690 7.76 10.30 -1.42
C TYR A 690 6.45 10.26 -0.65
N SER A 691 6.29 11.13 0.34
CA SER A 691 5.04 11.26 1.09
C SER A 691 4.68 12.74 1.30
N TYR A 692 3.38 13.00 1.28
CA TYR A 692 2.81 14.32 1.50
C TYR A 692 1.46 14.19 2.22
N THR A 693 1.09 15.19 3.03
CA THR A 693 -0.21 15.23 3.67
C THR A 693 -0.90 16.55 3.36
N THR A 694 -2.06 16.48 2.75
CA THR A 694 -2.92 17.64 2.48
C THR A 694 -3.93 17.87 3.61
N THR A 695 -4.65 18.98 3.55
CA THR A 695 -5.76 19.34 4.47
C THR A 695 -7.05 19.56 3.68
N ASN A 696 -8.16 19.80 4.39
CA ASN A 696 -9.47 20.14 3.79
C ASN A 696 -9.96 19.10 2.77
N PHE A 697 -9.68 17.80 3.01
CA PHE A 697 -10.04 16.68 2.13
C PHE A 697 -9.51 16.84 0.70
N THR A 698 -8.41 17.58 0.52
CA THR A 698 -7.81 17.79 -0.80
C THR A 698 -7.11 16.51 -1.25
N ARG A 699 -7.57 15.93 -2.36
CA ARG A 699 -6.94 14.79 -3.04
C ARG A 699 -6.14 15.30 -4.21
N LEU A 700 -4.99 14.67 -4.48
CA LEU A 700 -4.07 15.13 -5.51
C LEU A 700 -4.26 14.34 -6.79
N THR A 701 -4.20 15.04 -7.94
CA THR A 701 -4.00 14.44 -9.25
C THR A 701 -2.50 14.30 -9.52
N ASP A 702 -2.12 13.48 -10.51
CA ASP A 702 -0.70 13.34 -10.87
C ASP A 702 -0.14 14.63 -11.46
N SER A 703 -0.95 15.38 -12.20
CA SER A 703 -0.56 16.71 -12.69
C SER A 703 -0.27 17.68 -11.54
N GLU A 704 -1.15 17.75 -10.52
CA GLU A 704 -0.92 18.57 -9.33
C GLU A 704 0.30 18.08 -8.55
N TRP A 705 0.49 16.75 -8.44
CA TRP A 705 1.64 16.15 -7.79
C TRP A 705 2.94 16.59 -8.46
N GLN A 706 3.06 16.40 -9.75
CA GLN A 706 4.26 16.70 -10.54
C GLN A 706 4.59 18.19 -10.55
N GLU A 707 3.58 19.06 -10.71
CA GLU A 707 3.79 20.49 -10.91
C GLU A 707 3.93 21.28 -9.59
N ILE A 708 3.29 20.82 -8.51
CA ILE A 708 3.15 21.61 -7.27
C ILE A 708 3.76 20.89 -6.07
N TYR A 709 3.28 19.69 -5.77
CA TYR A 709 3.50 19.05 -4.46
C TYR A 709 4.79 18.24 -4.37
N LEU A 710 5.27 17.65 -5.47
CA LEU A 710 6.48 16.82 -5.48
C LEU A 710 7.73 17.61 -5.03
N ALA A 711 7.77 18.93 -5.32
CA ALA A 711 8.88 19.78 -4.87
C ALA A 711 8.92 19.98 -3.34
N GLU A 712 7.78 19.83 -2.66
CA GLU A 712 7.61 19.97 -1.21
C GLU A 712 7.52 18.60 -0.49
N ALA A 713 7.28 17.52 -1.24
CA ALA A 713 7.12 16.18 -0.71
C ALA A 713 8.42 15.66 -0.08
N LEU A 714 8.27 14.92 1.01
CA LEU A 714 9.41 14.42 1.77
C LEU A 714 9.72 12.97 1.39
N ARG A 715 10.98 12.70 1.16
CA ARG A 715 11.49 11.31 1.19
C ARG A 715 11.64 10.87 2.64
N PRO A 716 11.33 9.60 2.96
CA PRO A 716 11.59 9.08 4.30
C PRO A 716 13.08 9.22 4.67
N ASP A 717 13.38 9.67 5.89
CA ASP A 717 14.76 9.94 6.29
C ASP A 717 15.64 8.68 6.43
N TRP A 718 15.03 7.51 6.54
CA TRP A 718 15.76 6.23 6.54
C TRP A 718 16.39 5.88 5.17
N VAL A 719 16.03 6.52 4.06
CA VAL A 719 16.73 6.37 2.77
C VAL A 719 18.08 7.06 2.76
N ASN A 720 18.34 7.97 3.69
CA ASN A 720 19.56 8.78 3.75
C ASN A 720 20.83 7.96 3.95
N LEU A 721 20.71 6.74 4.52
CA LEU A 721 21.87 5.89 4.79
C LEU A 721 22.69 5.51 3.54
N TYR A 722 22.04 5.46 2.38
CA TYR A 722 22.66 5.04 1.12
C TYR A 722 22.57 6.10 0.02
N SER A 723 21.96 7.25 0.31
CA SER A 723 21.66 8.25 -0.71
C SER A 723 22.63 9.41 -0.69
N ALA A 724 22.95 9.94 -1.89
CA ALA A 724 23.56 11.23 -2.08
C ALA A 724 22.52 12.25 -2.56
N ASP A 725 22.61 13.48 -2.06
CA ASP A 725 21.69 14.58 -2.38
C ASP A 725 21.86 15.11 -3.83
N LYS A 726 21.07 16.14 -4.16
CA LYS A 726 21.14 16.83 -5.48
C LYS A 726 22.49 17.52 -5.78
N ASN A 727 23.41 17.59 -4.80
CA ASN A 727 24.78 18.10 -4.97
C ASN A 727 25.82 16.97 -4.95
N GLY A 728 25.42 15.73 -4.76
CA GLY A 728 26.29 14.57 -4.60
C GLY A 728 26.91 14.43 -3.21
N SER A 729 26.36 15.13 -2.20
CA SER A 729 26.78 14.98 -0.80
C SER A 729 26.05 13.82 -0.13
N ALA A 730 26.75 13.03 0.69
CA ALA A 730 26.13 11.95 1.44
C ALA A 730 25.12 12.50 2.45
N LEU A 731 23.90 11.95 2.45
CA LEU A 731 22.91 12.22 3.48
C LEU A 731 23.27 11.42 4.73
N THR A 732 23.25 12.06 5.91
CA THR A 732 23.79 11.47 7.15
C THR A 732 22.79 11.41 8.30
N SER A 733 21.57 11.91 8.09
CA SER A 733 20.48 11.93 9.09
C SER A 733 19.53 10.77 8.85
N GLY A 734 18.88 10.31 9.90
CA GLY A 734 17.80 9.31 9.84
C GLY A 734 18.11 8.01 10.55
N PRO A 735 17.07 7.18 10.79
CA PRO A 735 17.21 5.89 11.43
C PRO A 735 17.90 4.86 10.52
N SER A 736 18.54 3.88 11.14
CA SER A 736 19.14 2.74 10.45
C SER A 736 18.65 1.43 11.05
N LEU A 737 18.59 0.39 10.23
CA LEU A 737 18.39 -0.96 10.69
C LEU A 737 19.50 -1.37 11.68
N LEU A 738 19.17 -2.27 12.60
CA LEU A 738 20.11 -2.75 13.63
C LEU A 738 21.31 -3.42 12.97
N THR A 739 22.52 -2.93 13.25
CA THR A 739 23.76 -3.43 12.68
C THR A 739 24.53 -4.28 13.68
N ALA A 740 25.05 -5.44 13.22
CA ALA A 740 26.01 -6.21 13.99
C ALA A 740 27.35 -5.45 14.03
N ILE A 741 27.96 -5.37 15.21
CA ILE A 741 29.34 -4.95 15.33
C ILE A 741 30.19 -6.08 14.71
N GLY A 742 30.87 -5.79 13.59
CA GLY A 742 31.62 -6.77 12.80
C GLY A 742 32.67 -7.51 13.64
N ARG A 743 32.54 -8.82 13.72
CA ARG A 743 33.60 -9.73 14.24
C ARG A 743 34.19 -10.54 13.09
N GLU A 744 34.81 -9.88 12.13
CA GLU A 744 35.70 -10.51 11.15
C GLU A 744 36.72 -9.46 10.67
N ASP A 745 37.85 -9.38 11.31
CA ASP A 745 39.16 -8.90 10.90
C ASP A 745 39.99 -8.25 12.01
N GLU A 746 39.74 -8.56 13.27
CA GLU A 746 40.64 -8.21 14.36
C GLU A 746 41.19 -9.46 15.05
N LYS A 747 42.23 -10.09 14.45
CA LYS A 747 43.33 -10.63 15.21
C LYS A 747 44.16 -9.45 15.69
N LEU A 748 43.71 -8.75 16.70
CA LEU A 748 44.50 -7.83 17.51
C LEU A 748 43.84 -7.71 18.88
N THR A 749 44.57 -8.24 19.88
CA THR A 749 44.56 -7.88 21.32
C THR A 749 43.24 -7.35 21.89
N VAL A 750 42.63 -8.15 22.72
CA VAL A 750 41.53 -7.76 23.62
C VAL A 750 41.96 -6.53 24.47
N PRO A 751 41.30 -5.36 24.34
CA PRO A 751 41.05 -4.50 25.48
C PRO A 751 39.63 -4.79 25.96
N GLY A 752 39.53 -5.11 27.26
CA GLY A 752 38.27 -5.37 27.86
C GLY A 752 37.33 -4.19 27.89
N ARG A 753 36.06 -4.50 28.03
CA ARG A 753 34.99 -3.70 28.62
C ARG A 753 34.88 -2.28 28.11
N SER A 754 34.03 -2.00 27.07
CA SER A 754 33.63 -0.65 26.72
C SER A 754 32.16 -0.45 27.04
N LEU A 755 31.83 0.44 27.97
CA LEU A 755 30.55 1.06 28.13
C LEU A 755 30.29 2.00 26.96
N LEU A 756 29.13 1.91 26.31
CA LEU A 756 28.70 2.85 25.27
C LEU A 756 27.49 3.65 25.78
N VAL A 757 27.54 4.99 25.66
CA VAL A 757 26.41 5.85 26.03
C VAL A 757 26.11 6.85 24.92
N GLN A 758 24.86 6.92 24.49
CA GLN A 758 24.40 7.89 23.51
C GLN A 758 23.01 8.41 23.87
N ASN A 759 22.73 9.66 23.49
CA ASN A 759 21.36 10.20 23.60
C ASN A 759 20.80 10.61 22.23
N TYR A 760 19.51 10.36 22.05
CA TYR A 760 18.80 10.70 20.81
C TYR A 760 17.31 11.04 21.12
N PRO A 761 16.73 12.05 20.46
CA PRO A 761 17.40 13.03 19.57
C PRO A 761 18.38 13.93 20.34
N ASN A 762 19.34 14.51 19.62
CA ASN A 762 20.27 15.53 20.13
C ASN A 762 20.73 16.44 18.99
N PRO A 763 20.28 17.70 18.87
CA PRO A 763 19.42 18.43 19.84
C PRO A 763 18.02 17.83 19.98
N PHE A 764 17.33 18.13 21.10
CA PHE A 764 15.99 17.63 21.38
C PHE A 764 15.05 18.74 21.88
N ASN A 765 13.75 18.56 21.58
CA ASN A 765 12.67 19.36 22.11
C ASN A 765 11.91 18.53 23.13
N ASN A 766 11.81 19.02 24.37
CA ASN A 766 11.19 18.42 25.53
C ASN A 766 11.77 17.07 26.00
N THR A 767 12.13 16.13 25.14
CA THR A 767 12.50 14.77 25.56
C THR A 767 13.65 14.21 24.75
N THR A 768 14.58 13.48 25.43
CA THR A 768 15.62 12.66 24.79
C THR A 768 15.71 11.30 25.48
N LEU A 769 16.12 10.29 24.75
CA LEU A 769 16.40 8.94 25.25
C LEU A 769 17.91 8.76 25.40
N ILE A 770 18.38 8.32 26.56
CA ILE A 770 19.78 8.02 26.81
C ILE A 770 19.92 6.49 26.82
N ARG A 771 20.63 5.96 25.82
CA ARG A 771 20.91 4.54 25.67
C ARG A 771 22.29 4.22 26.18
N PHE A 772 22.42 3.12 26.95
CA PHE A 772 23.71 2.62 27.39
C PHE A 772 23.76 1.10 27.45
N ASN A 773 24.95 0.54 27.31
CA ASN A 773 25.21 -0.89 27.35
C ASN A 773 26.07 -1.24 28.57
N LEU A 774 25.72 -2.30 29.28
CA LEU A 774 26.53 -2.91 30.35
C LEU A 774 27.16 -4.20 29.83
N PRO A 775 28.51 -4.34 29.79
CA PRO A 775 29.18 -5.47 29.15
C PRO A 775 28.90 -6.79 29.84
N ALA A 776 28.87 -7.88 29.05
CA ALA A 776 28.72 -9.24 29.57
C ALA A 776 29.94 -9.66 30.45
N GLY A 777 29.67 -10.33 31.58
CA GLY A 777 30.71 -10.87 32.49
C GLY A 777 30.93 -10.07 33.77
N ALA A 778 30.27 -8.93 33.97
CA ALA A 778 30.41 -8.12 35.18
C ALA A 778 29.44 -8.47 36.32
N GLY A 779 28.53 -9.44 36.11
CA GLY A 779 27.44 -9.71 37.08
C GLY A 779 26.49 -8.52 37.25
N GLN A 780 25.75 -8.45 38.34
CA GLN A 780 25.00 -7.23 38.70
C GLN A 780 25.97 -6.18 39.25
N GLN A 781 25.90 -4.95 38.69
CA GLN A 781 26.72 -3.82 39.16
C GLN A 781 25.84 -2.58 39.45
N ARG A 782 26.32 -1.73 40.34
CA ARG A 782 25.61 -0.48 40.61
C ARG A 782 25.82 0.47 39.46
N VAL A 783 24.71 0.96 38.93
CA VAL A 783 24.67 1.92 37.78
C VAL A 783 23.97 3.18 38.22
N ARG A 784 24.58 4.33 37.97
CA ARG A 784 23.99 5.63 38.19
C ARG A 784 24.10 6.49 36.94
N LEU A 785 22.96 7.06 36.51
CA LEU A 785 22.90 8.00 35.41
C LEU A 785 22.34 9.35 35.89
N THR A 786 23.19 10.39 35.85
CA THR A 786 22.88 11.73 36.40
C THR A 786 23.02 12.78 35.29
N VAL A 787 22.08 13.71 35.23
CA VAL A 787 22.12 14.87 34.32
C VAL A 787 22.64 16.10 35.13
N TYR A 788 23.52 16.88 34.49
CA TYR A 788 24.13 18.08 35.05
C TYR A 788 23.89 19.28 34.14
N ASP A 789 23.83 20.47 34.68
CA ASP A 789 23.94 21.72 33.93
C ASP A 789 25.41 22.02 33.54
N ILE A 790 25.64 23.04 32.73
CA ILE A 790 26.99 23.46 32.30
C ILE A 790 27.89 23.93 33.43
N SER A 791 27.34 24.25 34.62
CA SER A 791 28.11 24.61 35.80
C SER A 791 28.49 23.44 36.68
N GLY A 792 28.11 22.19 36.24
CA GLY A 792 28.37 20.94 36.98
C GLY A 792 27.41 20.67 38.13
N ARG A 793 26.32 21.42 38.28
CA ARG A 793 25.29 21.12 39.25
C ARG A 793 24.36 20.01 38.79
N SER A 794 24.12 19.02 39.65
CA SER A 794 23.14 17.95 39.35
C SER A 794 21.73 18.52 39.17
N VAL A 795 21.13 18.18 38.05
CA VAL A 795 19.76 18.51 37.64
C VAL A 795 18.80 17.42 38.09
N ILE A 796 19.11 16.16 37.77
CA ILE A 796 18.29 14.98 38.08
C ILE A 796 19.15 13.70 37.99
N ASP A 797 18.88 12.74 38.89
CA ASP A 797 19.32 11.38 38.76
C ASP A 797 18.23 10.59 38.01
N LEU A 798 18.53 10.11 36.78
CA LEU A 798 17.61 9.36 35.96
C LEU A 798 17.56 7.89 36.33
N LEU A 799 18.67 7.36 36.89
CA LEU A 799 18.81 5.96 37.32
C LEU A 799 19.81 5.89 38.47
N ASP A 800 19.52 5.10 39.51
CA ASP A 800 20.47 4.64 40.54
C ASP A 800 20.01 3.27 41.07
N GLY A 801 20.70 2.19 40.64
CA GLY A 801 20.30 0.84 41.01
C GLY A 801 21.31 -0.23 40.60
N MET A 802 21.07 -1.47 41.03
CA MET A 802 21.83 -2.65 40.64
C MET A 802 21.26 -3.21 39.34
N LEU A 803 22.05 -3.27 38.28
CA LEU A 803 21.63 -3.78 36.96
C LEU A 803 22.53 -4.92 36.50
N PRO A 804 21.99 -5.97 35.85
CA PRO A 804 22.77 -7.00 35.18
C PRO A 804 23.38 -6.48 33.86
N ALA A 805 24.23 -7.28 33.25
CA ALA A 805 24.71 -7.03 31.88
C ALA A 805 23.54 -6.94 30.89
N GLY A 806 23.58 -5.97 29.96
CA GLY A 806 22.50 -5.76 28.99
C GLY A 806 22.48 -4.36 28.41
N ASN A 807 21.51 -4.12 27.52
CA ASN A 807 21.25 -2.82 26.94
C ASN A 807 20.12 -2.12 27.72
N TYR A 808 20.30 -0.84 28.01
CA TYR A 808 19.39 -0.03 28.81
C TYR A 808 19.03 1.25 28.08
N LEU A 809 17.80 1.72 28.33
CA LEU A 809 17.27 2.96 27.78
C LEU A 809 16.61 3.75 28.90
N THR A 810 17.00 5.00 29.07
CA THR A 810 16.45 5.90 30.10
C THR A 810 16.00 7.20 29.46
N ARG A 811 14.81 7.68 29.81
CA ARG A 811 14.23 8.90 29.27
C ARG A 811 14.50 10.10 30.16
N TRP A 812 14.87 11.23 29.54
CA TRP A 812 14.87 12.53 30.22
C TRP A 812 13.91 13.51 29.53
N ASN A 813 12.95 14.04 30.28
CA ASN A 813 11.91 14.94 29.77
C ASN A 813 12.29 16.43 29.90
N GLY A 814 13.57 16.79 30.05
CA GLY A 814 14.02 18.16 30.23
C GLY A 814 13.52 18.79 31.52
N THR A 815 13.41 18.00 32.60
CA THR A 815 12.97 18.47 33.94
C THR A 815 14.04 18.27 35.00
N ASP A 816 13.95 19.05 36.09
CA ASP A 816 14.76 18.88 37.30
C ASP A 816 14.18 17.78 38.23
N LYS A 817 14.86 17.51 39.34
CA LYS A 817 14.43 16.55 40.39
C LYS A 817 13.06 16.83 41.02
N ASN A 818 12.51 18.05 40.87
CA ASN A 818 11.19 18.43 41.34
C ASN A 818 10.14 18.42 40.21
N ASN A 819 10.48 17.78 39.07
CA ASN A 819 9.66 17.69 37.83
C ASN A 819 9.33 19.07 37.20
N ARG A 820 10.19 20.10 37.40
CA ARG A 820 10.05 21.42 36.82
C ARG A 820 10.86 21.49 35.52
N PRO A 821 10.29 22.07 34.43
CA PRO A 821 11.02 22.26 33.20
C PRO A 821 12.30 23.07 33.38
N VAL A 822 13.40 22.59 32.79
CA VAL A 822 14.67 23.35 32.80
C VAL A 822 14.80 24.18 31.51
N ALA A 823 15.63 25.22 31.50
CA ALA A 823 15.79 26.14 30.37
C ALA A 823 16.43 25.45 29.16
N SER A 824 16.19 25.99 27.93
CA SER A 824 16.95 25.62 26.74
C SER A 824 18.43 25.84 26.99
N GLY A 825 19.27 24.90 26.56
CA GLY A 825 20.71 24.98 26.75
C GLY A 825 21.43 23.62 26.62
N ILE A 826 22.71 23.65 26.95
CA ILE A 826 23.56 22.46 26.97
C ILE A 826 23.50 21.82 28.34
N TYR A 827 23.30 20.49 28.36
CA TYR A 827 23.34 19.63 29.53
C TYR A 827 24.37 18.53 29.34
N LEU A 828 24.94 18.08 30.46
CA LEU A 828 25.86 16.95 30.46
C LEU A 828 25.17 15.77 31.16
N TYR A 829 25.37 14.56 30.69
CA TYR A 829 25.01 13.37 31.47
C TYR A 829 26.23 12.54 31.79
N ARG A 830 26.22 11.92 32.96
CA ARG A 830 27.25 11.03 33.46
C ARG A 830 26.63 9.68 33.78
N LEU A 831 27.10 8.63 33.13
CA LEU A 831 26.85 7.25 33.49
C LEU A 831 28.04 6.70 34.27
N GLN A 832 27.78 6.18 35.46
CA GLN A 832 28.75 5.44 36.28
C GLN A 832 28.24 4.00 36.43
N ALA A 833 29.08 3.01 36.07
CA ALA A 833 28.79 1.59 36.19
C ALA A 833 30.01 0.87 36.81
N GLY A 834 29.92 0.51 38.08
CA GLY A 834 31.10 0.06 38.83
C GLY A 834 32.15 1.19 38.89
N ASP A 835 33.37 0.83 38.47
CA ASP A 835 34.54 1.76 38.44
C ASP A 835 34.61 2.57 37.12
N GLU A 836 33.78 2.26 36.11
CA GLU A 836 33.78 2.95 34.81
C GLU A 836 32.86 4.16 34.82
N VAL A 837 33.29 5.27 34.21
CA VAL A 837 32.51 6.52 34.09
C VAL A 837 32.57 7.02 32.67
N ILE A 838 31.38 7.25 32.07
CA ILE A 838 31.24 7.92 30.76
C ILE A 838 30.44 9.19 30.91
N ASN A 839 30.86 10.24 30.21
CA ASN A 839 30.15 11.50 30.14
C ASN A 839 29.74 11.78 28.69
N GLY A 840 28.51 12.33 28.52
CA GLY A 840 28.01 12.78 27.23
C GLY A 840 27.41 14.19 27.32
N LYS A 841 27.18 14.77 26.14
CA LYS A 841 26.65 16.14 25.98
C LYS A 841 25.35 16.08 25.20
N MET A 842 24.33 16.82 25.63
CA MET A 842 23.03 16.94 24.94
C MET A 842 22.55 18.39 24.96
N GLN A 843 21.78 18.78 23.96
CA GLN A 843 21.27 20.12 23.76
C GLN A 843 19.75 20.12 23.77
N LEU A 844 19.16 20.80 24.74
CA LEU A 844 17.71 21.05 24.84
C LEU A 844 17.36 22.34 24.11
N ILE A 845 16.39 22.26 23.19
CA ILE A 845 15.81 23.42 22.48
C ILE A 845 14.31 23.39 22.75
N ARG A 846 13.78 24.48 23.30
CA ARG A 846 12.35 24.67 23.53
C ARG A 846 11.85 25.91 22.80
#